data_67fd547face6b3917a0ce3e5cc0607b1
#
_entry.id   67fd547face6b3917a0ce3e5cc0607b1
#
_cell.length_a   1.000
_cell.length_b   1.000
_cell.length_c   1.000
_cell.angle_alpha   90.00
_cell.angle_beta   90.00
_cell.angle_gamma   90.00
#
_symmetry.space_group_name_H-M   'P 1'
#
loop_
_entity.id
_entity.type
_entity.pdbx_description
1 polymer ?
#
loop_
_entity_poly.entity_id
_entity_poly.type
_entity_poly.pdbx_seq_one_letter_code
_entity_poly.pdbx_strand_id
1 'polypeptide(L)'
;MCGIVGCLALALEAEPDRAWVAAATQRISHRGPDDEGFYADHDVALGYKRLAIIDLSHAGHQPMRSADGRYWMVFNGEIYNYIELGRELREQGVVLRSSCDSEVLLETYARVGKDVVHRLRGMFAFAIWDSWTHELFCARDQFGIKPFYYRLDRVPGQPLSRAAGGGRHAAPEPHAGVGGHEPAREPDDWFTPGPRRQGPGRHAAGPEQDPGPTGRFPRSSPVAIPDLGAAPGRLGRPGGAGGDAGGAGGDGNRTDRDSNRAHSDSGEIRRDRLLRFASERKALADPGELRELNPDALRRYLSFQYVPPPGTLTPPVQVLPPGHAMIARPGEPVDIYRYWRADLRPARAPSDGTPRAILDVMRDSIAVHLRSDAPLGAFLSGGIDSAAICALAAEHRPDLLTFTVGFEREGYSEIDRAQETAAAIGVKSVPYVISPEEFFYHLPQIIWHLDDPMADAAAVPLWFVAREASKQVKVVLSGEGSDELFGGYAIYHQPGVVRAGEHLPDWGRVPLRRAAALIPAGVKGRGLLERTSIPLRCRYIGNAHVFASDQIEEITGPGAASPYEVTNPIYDQAEETGLDDVSTMQLVDINTWLVGDILVKADRMTMAHSLELRVPFLDREVMTVAARLAREEKIGAGTTKAALRTAMSEVLPKAAAQRAKLGFPVPIGHWLKGDAYGFTDQLLRDAQTDEWVNRGAARRLLERFRAGDPGVSWRHLWVLIVFCLWHRIYIERAYDPIALGWERAPQGAAW
;
A
#
# COMPACT_ATOMS: atom_id res chain seq x y z
N MET A 1 -6.07 9.53 8.53
CA MET A 1 -6.32 8.97 7.17
C MET A 1 -7.80 8.84 6.91
N CYS A 2 -8.22 8.95 5.64
CA CYS A 2 -9.61 9.15 5.30
C CYS A 2 -10.09 8.08 4.31
N GLY A 3 -11.37 8.08 4.01
CA GLY A 3 -11.96 7.31 2.93
C GLY A 3 -12.44 8.23 1.83
N ILE A 4 -12.02 8.00 0.58
CA ILE A 4 -12.48 8.73 -0.60
C ILE A 4 -13.30 7.82 -1.50
N VAL A 5 -14.34 8.39 -2.11
CA VAL A 5 -15.19 7.73 -3.11
C VAL A 5 -15.57 8.76 -4.18
N GLY A 6 -15.71 8.35 -5.42
CA GLY A 6 -16.23 9.21 -6.46
C GLY A 6 -16.76 8.47 -7.68
N CYS A 7 -17.62 9.14 -8.40
CA CYS A 7 -18.20 8.69 -9.66
C CYS A 7 -18.20 9.85 -10.66
N LEU A 8 -17.58 9.67 -11.83
CA LEU A 8 -17.57 10.60 -12.94
C LEU A 8 -18.35 10.02 -14.12
N ALA A 9 -19.24 10.78 -14.69
CA ALA A 9 -19.89 10.45 -15.95
C ALA A 9 -18.90 10.67 -17.11
N LEU A 10 -18.52 9.59 -17.79
CA LEU A 10 -17.64 9.64 -18.97
C LEU A 10 -18.43 9.75 -20.27
N ALA A 11 -19.63 9.17 -20.35
CA ALA A 11 -20.51 9.36 -21.50
C ALA A 11 -21.32 10.65 -21.32
N LEU A 12 -21.44 11.45 -22.38
CA LEU A 12 -22.11 12.76 -22.35
C LEU A 12 -23.60 12.68 -21.94
N GLU A 13 -24.23 11.54 -22.17
CA GLU A 13 -25.61 11.25 -21.79
C GLU A 13 -25.75 10.55 -20.42
N ALA A 14 -24.65 10.30 -19.72
CA ALA A 14 -24.65 9.66 -18.42
C ALA A 14 -24.69 10.73 -17.30
N GLU A 15 -25.20 10.31 -16.15
CA GLU A 15 -25.14 11.09 -14.90
C GLU A 15 -24.33 10.31 -13.87
N PRO A 16 -23.65 10.99 -12.93
CA PRO A 16 -22.94 10.32 -11.84
C PRO A 16 -23.93 9.64 -10.90
N ASP A 17 -23.62 8.43 -10.49
CA ASP A 17 -24.48 7.63 -9.61
C ASP A 17 -24.30 8.08 -8.15
N ARG A 18 -25.10 9.07 -7.74
CA ARG A 18 -25.08 9.67 -6.39
C ARG A 18 -25.45 8.66 -5.30
N ALA A 19 -26.44 7.81 -5.58
CA ALA A 19 -26.90 6.81 -4.64
C ALA A 19 -25.80 5.76 -4.36
N TRP A 20 -25.10 5.35 -5.42
CA TRP A 20 -23.94 4.48 -5.29
C TRP A 20 -22.82 5.16 -4.50
N VAL A 21 -22.49 6.44 -4.76
CA VAL A 21 -21.43 7.17 -3.99
C VAL A 21 -21.79 7.21 -2.52
N ALA A 22 -23.04 7.49 -2.15
CA ALA A 22 -23.48 7.48 -0.75
C ALA A 22 -23.30 6.09 -0.12
N ALA A 23 -23.80 5.03 -0.78
CA ALA A 23 -23.66 3.65 -0.29
C ALA A 23 -22.20 3.19 -0.18
N ALA A 24 -21.37 3.51 -1.18
CA ALA A 24 -19.95 3.17 -1.21
C ALA A 24 -19.17 3.90 -0.11
N THR A 25 -19.53 5.16 0.19
CA THR A 25 -18.93 5.94 1.29
C THR A 25 -19.23 5.29 2.65
N GLN A 26 -20.44 4.76 2.86
CA GLN A 26 -20.78 4.05 4.09
C GLN A 26 -20.01 2.73 4.25
N ARG A 27 -19.70 2.01 3.16
CA ARG A 27 -18.92 0.76 3.21
C ARG A 27 -17.50 0.94 3.74
N ILE A 28 -16.96 2.17 3.71
CA ILE A 28 -15.62 2.52 4.21
C ILE A 28 -15.65 3.42 5.45
N SER A 29 -16.74 3.41 6.22
CA SER A 29 -16.90 4.25 7.43
C SER A 29 -15.81 4.04 8.48
N HIS A 30 -15.27 2.81 8.57
CA HIS A 30 -14.16 2.47 9.47
C HIS A 30 -12.88 3.28 9.20
N ARG A 31 -12.72 3.85 8.00
CA ARG A 31 -11.54 4.67 7.66
C ARG A 31 -11.60 6.07 8.28
N GLY A 32 -12.78 6.60 8.51
CA GLY A 32 -12.92 7.97 9.01
C GLY A 32 -14.24 8.17 9.74
N PRO A 33 -14.25 7.97 11.07
CA PRO A 33 -15.46 8.06 11.88
C PRO A 33 -15.80 9.49 12.31
N ASP A 34 -14.89 10.48 12.11
CA ASP A 34 -15.03 11.80 12.74
C ASP A 34 -15.96 12.75 11.96
N ASP A 35 -16.04 12.60 10.62
CA ASP A 35 -16.87 13.46 9.76
C ASP A 35 -17.16 12.77 8.43
N GLU A 36 -18.21 13.21 7.73
CA GLU A 36 -18.54 12.79 6.37
C GLU A 36 -19.04 13.95 5.52
N GLY A 37 -18.81 13.88 4.22
CA GLY A 37 -19.28 14.90 3.30
C GLY A 37 -19.49 14.39 1.89
N PHE A 38 -20.35 15.14 1.17
CA PHE A 38 -20.73 14.81 -0.19
C PHE A 38 -20.77 16.09 -1.05
N TYR A 39 -20.40 15.93 -2.32
CA TYR A 39 -20.56 16.93 -3.36
C TYR A 39 -21.03 16.25 -4.62
N ALA A 40 -21.93 16.88 -5.36
CA ALA A 40 -22.28 16.45 -6.70
C ALA A 40 -22.67 17.64 -7.58
N ASP A 41 -22.32 17.54 -8.85
CA ASP A 41 -22.83 18.36 -9.93
C ASP A 41 -23.40 17.48 -11.06
N HIS A 42 -23.44 18.00 -12.31
CA HIS A 42 -23.94 17.24 -13.44
C HIS A 42 -23.05 16.07 -13.84
N ASP A 43 -21.72 16.18 -13.69
CA ASP A 43 -20.75 15.22 -14.23
C ASP A 43 -20.09 14.38 -13.17
N VAL A 44 -19.97 14.87 -11.91
CA VAL A 44 -19.24 14.18 -10.85
C VAL A 44 -20.05 14.10 -9.55
N ALA A 45 -19.89 13.01 -8.82
CA ALA A 45 -20.29 12.89 -7.43
C ALA A 45 -19.10 12.39 -6.58
N LEU A 46 -18.86 13.06 -5.45
CA LEU A 46 -17.76 12.78 -4.51
C LEU A 46 -18.31 12.49 -3.13
N GLY A 47 -17.73 11.52 -2.45
CA GLY A 47 -18.03 11.14 -1.07
C GLY A 47 -16.76 10.99 -0.23
N TYR A 48 -16.85 11.32 1.04
CA TYR A 48 -15.72 11.39 1.95
C TYR A 48 -16.02 10.92 3.35
N LYS A 49 -15.08 10.21 3.97
CA LYS A 49 -15.05 9.87 5.40
C LYS A 49 -13.77 10.39 6.02
N ARG A 50 -13.88 11.19 7.08
CA ARG A 50 -12.76 11.90 7.71
C ARG A 50 -12.27 11.20 8.97
N LEU A 51 -10.97 11.01 9.05
CA LEU A 51 -10.23 10.86 10.29
C LEU A 51 -9.44 12.16 10.51
N ALA A 52 -9.83 12.96 11.49
CA ALA A 52 -9.23 14.27 11.76
C ALA A 52 -7.88 14.12 12.46
N ILE A 53 -6.80 14.56 11.81
CA ILE A 53 -5.41 14.50 12.30
C ILE A 53 -4.78 15.89 12.34
N ILE A 54 -4.83 16.63 11.23
CA ILE A 54 -4.43 18.03 11.14
C ILE A 54 -5.69 18.88 11.06
N ASP A 55 -5.74 19.94 11.85
CA ASP A 55 -6.91 20.81 12.03
C ASP A 55 -8.16 20.01 12.45
N LEU A 56 -8.30 19.75 13.75
CA LEU A 56 -9.40 18.93 14.28
C LEU A 56 -10.77 19.62 14.18
N SER A 57 -10.82 20.86 13.68
CA SER A 57 -12.05 21.61 13.48
C SER A 57 -12.77 21.19 12.18
N HIS A 58 -13.98 21.72 11.98
CA HIS A 58 -14.73 21.51 10.73
C HIS A 58 -14.10 22.22 9.50
N ALA A 59 -13.08 23.08 9.68
CA ALA A 59 -12.37 23.70 8.55
C ALA A 59 -11.67 22.72 7.61
N GLY A 60 -11.31 21.52 8.13
CA GLY A 60 -10.77 20.40 7.33
C GLY A 60 -11.84 19.50 6.69
N HIS A 61 -13.12 19.89 6.65
CA HIS A 61 -14.21 19.14 6.01
C HIS A 61 -13.98 18.95 4.51
N GLN A 62 -14.37 17.78 3.98
CA GLN A 62 -14.28 17.46 2.57
C GLN A 62 -15.59 16.78 2.08
N PRO A 63 -15.93 16.86 0.79
CA PRO A 63 -15.18 17.46 -0.32
C PRO A 63 -14.88 18.95 -0.11
N MET A 64 -13.58 19.33 -0.24
CA MET A 64 -13.11 20.68 0.03
C MET A 64 -13.16 21.52 -1.24
N ARG A 65 -13.67 22.76 -1.11
CA ARG A 65 -13.75 23.72 -2.21
C ARG A 65 -12.61 24.72 -2.14
N SER A 66 -11.97 25.01 -3.28
CA SER A 66 -10.96 26.07 -3.40
C SER A 66 -11.52 27.46 -3.10
N ALA A 67 -10.64 28.41 -2.78
CA ALA A 67 -11.03 29.78 -2.43
C ALA A 67 -11.79 30.50 -3.57
N ASP A 68 -11.41 30.24 -4.83
CA ASP A 68 -12.08 30.76 -6.03
C ASP A 68 -13.36 30.02 -6.40
N GLY A 69 -13.64 28.91 -5.74
CA GLY A 69 -14.83 28.09 -5.92
C GLY A 69 -14.81 27.17 -7.14
N ARG A 70 -13.71 27.09 -7.87
CA ARG A 70 -13.54 26.30 -9.08
C ARG A 70 -13.30 24.83 -8.82
N TYR A 71 -12.44 24.49 -7.84
CA TYR A 71 -11.98 23.12 -7.60
C TYR A 71 -12.67 22.50 -6.41
N TRP A 72 -12.97 21.19 -6.54
CA TRP A 72 -13.47 20.36 -5.45
C TRP A 72 -12.57 19.13 -5.27
N MET A 73 -12.16 18.85 -4.05
CA MET A 73 -11.19 17.81 -3.75
C MET A 73 -11.68 16.85 -2.67
N VAL A 74 -11.40 15.54 -2.89
CA VAL A 74 -11.34 14.51 -1.84
C VAL A 74 -9.91 13.99 -1.73
N PHE A 75 -9.40 13.90 -0.51
CA PHE A 75 -8.01 13.59 -0.22
C PHE A 75 -7.88 12.62 0.95
N ASN A 76 -7.15 11.54 0.75
CA ASN A 76 -6.74 10.57 1.76
C ASN A 76 -5.22 10.58 1.87
N GLY A 77 -4.68 11.15 2.93
CA GLY A 77 -3.24 11.24 3.10
C GLY A 77 -2.80 12.27 4.13
N GLU A 78 -1.52 12.65 4.04
CA GLU A 78 -0.86 13.68 4.81
C GLU A 78 0.22 14.33 3.96
N ILE A 79 0.21 15.65 3.84
CA ILE A 79 1.23 16.42 3.13
C ILE A 79 2.21 17.02 4.14
N TYR A 80 3.30 16.35 4.38
CA TYR A 80 4.25 16.73 5.45
C TYR A 80 4.87 18.11 5.27
N ASN A 81 5.05 18.60 4.03
CA ASN A 81 5.58 19.93 3.76
C ASN A 81 4.49 21.03 3.62
N TYR A 82 3.29 20.79 4.21
CA TYR A 82 2.20 21.75 4.12
C TYR A 82 2.51 23.12 4.76
N ILE A 83 3.34 23.15 5.80
CA ILE A 83 3.75 24.39 6.48
C ILE A 83 4.56 25.27 5.52
N GLU A 84 5.53 24.66 4.82
CA GLU A 84 6.40 25.32 3.86
C GLU A 84 5.62 25.79 2.64
N LEU A 85 4.78 24.94 2.05
CA LEU A 85 3.91 25.30 0.93
C LEU A 85 2.89 26.38 1.32
N GLY A 86 2.31 26.29 2.53
CA GLY A 86 1.37 27.28 3.04
C GLY A 86 2.02 28.65 3.24
N ARG A 87 3.31 28.71 3.60
CA ARG A 87 4.08 29.96 3.65
C ARG A 87 4.24 30.57 2.27
N GLU A 88 4.66 29.77 1.28
CA GLU A 88 4.79 30.22 -0.10
C GLU A 88 3.45 30.75 -0.69
N LEU A 89 2.33 30.08 -0.38
CA LEU A 89 1.01 30.53 -0.78
C LEU A 89 0.67 31.90 -0.16
N ARG A 90 0.95 32.09 1.13
CA ARG A 90 0.71 33.40 1.80
C ARG A 90 1.59 34.51 1.23
N GLU A 91 2.84 34.22 0.91
CA GLU A 91 3.75 35.17 0.22
C GLU A 91 3.23 35.57 -1.16
N GLN A 92 2.47 34.69 -1.83
CA GLN A 92 1.76 34.95 -3.09
C GLN A 92 0.38 35.63 -2.90
N GLY A 93 0.03 35.98 -1.65
CA GLY A 93 -1.23 36.67 -1.33
C GLY A 93 -2.44 35.74 -1.16
N VAL A 94 -2.25 34.43 -1.04
CA VAL A 94 -3.34 33.49 -0.75
C VAL A 94 -3.73 33.58 0.72
N VAL A 95 -5.02 33.71 0.98
CA VAL A 95 -5.59 33.67 2.33
C VAL A 95 -6.09 32.25 2.59
N LEU A 96 -5.37 31.50 3.42
CA LEU A 96 -5.80 30.19 3.89
C LEU A 96 -6.84 30.35 5.00
N ARG A 97 -7.89 29.53 4.96
CA ARG A 97 -9.05 29.57 5.89
C ARG A 97 -8.89 28.59 7.06
N SER A 98 -7.93 27.67 6.94
CA SER A 98 -7.65 26.60 7.90
C SER A 98 -6.15 26.43 8.12
N SER A 99 -5.78 25.57 9.07
CA SER A 99 -4.42 25.08 9.23
C SER A 99 -4.21 23.70 8.58
N CYS A 100 -5.20 23.21 7.81
CA CYS A 100 -5.22 21.88 7.25
C CYS A 100 -4.29 21.76 6.04
N ASP A 101 -3.58 20.65 5.94
CA ASP A 101 -2.74 20.28 4.80
C ASP A 101 -3.55 20.11 3.50
N SER A 102 -4.80 19.68 3.62
CA SER A 102 -5.74 19.51 2.51
C SER A 102 -6.01 20.84 1.79
N GLU A 103 -6.22 21.94 2.53
CA GLU A 103 -6.40 23.27 1.92
C GLU A 103 -5.13 23.73 1.20
N VAL A 104 -3.97 23.50 1.83
CA VAL A 104 -2.68 23.85 1.23
C VAL A 104 -2.44 23.06 -0.06
N LEU A 105 -2.79 21.77 -0.09
CA LEU A 105 -2.72 20.94 -1.29
C LEU A 105 -3.61 21.53 -2.41
N LEU A 106 -4.89 21.83 -2.11
CA LEU A 106 -5.85 22.31 -3.06
C LEU A 106 -5.48 23.70 -3.62
N GLU A 107 -5.06 24.63 -2.76
CA GLU A 107 -4.63 25.96 -3.18
C GLU A 107 -3.29 25.94 -3.93
N THR A 108 -2.39 24.98 -3.62
CA THR A 108 -1.18 24.76 -4.42
C THR A 108 -1.56 24.23 -5.82
N TYR A 109 -2.48 23.26 -5.90
CA TYR A 109 -2.99 22.77 -7.19
C TYR A 109 -3.62 23.89 -8.03
N ALA A 110 -4.40 24.77 -7.42
CA ALA A 110 -5.01 25.91 -8.10
C ALA A 110 -3.96 26.86 -8.74
N ARG A 111 -2.73 26.86 -8.26
CA ARG A 111 -1.62 27.70 -8.79
C ARG A 111 -0.77 26.99 -9.84
N VAL A 112 -0.40 25.72 -9.59
CA VAL A 112 0.57 25.00 -10.42
C VAL A 112 -0.05 23.86 -11.23
N GLY A 113 -1.35 23.61 -11.07
CA GLY A 113 -2.05 22.55 -11.75
C GLY A 113 -1.47 21.16 -11.40
N LYS A 114 -1.40 20.30 -12.41
CA LYS A 114 -0.98 18.89 -12.28
C LYS A 114 0.47 18.72 -11.80
N ASP A 115 1.31 19.74 -11.95
CA ASP A 115 2.70 19.73 -11.46
C ASP A 115 2.78 19.71 -9.92
N VAL A 116 1.67 19.88 -9.23
CA VAL A 116 1.59 19.77 -7.76
C VAL A 116 2.23 18.49 -7.23
N VAL A 117 2.06 17.36 -7.93
CA VAL A 117 2.60 16.03 -7.51
C VAL A 117 4.12 16.03 -7.32
N HIS A 118 4.86 16.90 -8.02
CA HIS A 118 6.30 17.05 -7.89
C HIS A 118 6.72 17.90 -6.70
N ARG A 119 5.79 18.70 -6.15
CA ARG A 119 6.03 19.58 -5.00
C ARG A 119 5.70 18.94 -3.67
N LEU A 120 4.86 17.91 -3.68
CA LEU A 120 4.38 17.26 -2.46
C LEU A 120 5.47 16.39 -1.83
N ARG A 121 5.64 16.52 -0.52
CA ARG A 121 6.33 15.57 0.34
C ARG A 121 5.28 15.02 1.30
N GLY A 122 4.91 13.76 1.11
CA GLY A 122 3.82 13.16 1.87
C GLY A 122 3.38 11.82 1.32
N MET A 123 2.33 11.29 1.92
CA MET A 123 1.62 10.09 1.49
C MET A 123 0.21 10.50 1.07
N PHE A 124 -0.22 10.12 -0.13
CA PHE A 124 -1.48 10.65 -0.65
C PHE A 124 -2.16 9.80 -1.71
N ALA A 125 -3.47 9.88 -1.69
CA ALA A 125 -4.35 9.57 -2.80
C ALA A 125 -5.44 10.63 -2.83
N PHE A 126 -5.59 11.35 -3.93
CA PHE A 126 -6.58 12.41 -4.06
C PHE A 126 -7.26 12.42 -5.43
N ALA A 127 -8.42 13.05 -5.46
CA ALA A 127 -9.14 13.37 -6.68
C ALA A 127 -9.59 14.84 -6.61
N ILE A 128 -9.22 15.63 -7.61
CA ILE A 128 -9.57 17.05 -7.75
C ILE A 128 -10.41 17.24 -9.01
N TRP A 129 -11.61 17.73 -8.84
CA TRP A 129 -12.55 18.07 -9.89
C TRP A 129 -12.46 19.56 -10.23
N ASP A 130 -12.21 19.89 -11.49
CA ASP A 130 -12.29 21.25 -12.04
C ASP A 130 -13.67 21.46 -12.67
N SER A 131 -14.54 22.19 -11.98
CA SER A 131 -15.91 22.43 -12.41
C SER A 131 -16.02 23.38 -13.63
N TRP A 132 -14.92 24.01 -14.05
CA TRP A 132 -14.92 24.89 -15.23
C TRP A 132 -14.48 24.16 -16.51
N THR A 133 -13.50 23.28 -16.39
CA THR A 133 -12.98 22.49 -17.53
C THR A 133 -13.57 21.10 -17.62
N HIS A 134 -14.38 20.69 -16.63
CA HIS A 134 -14.96 19.36 -16.51
C HIS A 134 -13.86 18.26 -16.54
N GLU A 135 -12.77 18.50 -15.79
CA GLU A 135 -11.64 17.59 -15.68
C GLU A 135 -11.52 17.06 -14.27
N LEU A 136 -11.43 15.74 -14.13
CA LEU A 136 -11.04 15.06 -12.90
C LEU A 136 -9.56 14.68 -12.97
N PHE A 137 -8.77 15.20 -12.03
CA PHE A 137 -7.37 14.86 -11.85
C PHE A 137 -7.20 14.04 -10.58
N CYS A 138 -6.71 12.80 -10.72
CA CYS A 138 -6.39 11.92 -9.58
C CYS A 138 -4.89 11.63 -9.53
N ALA A 139 -4.35 11.47 -8.33
CA ALA A 139 -2.96 11.04 -8.17
C ALA A 139 -2.78 10.17 -6.93
N ARG A 140 -1.80 9.26 -7.01
CA ARG A 140 -1.36 8.38 -5.92
C ARG A 140 0.12 8.60 -5.66
N ASP A 141 0.53 8.61 -4.38
CA ASP A 141 1.91 8.91 -3.97
C ASP A 141 2.98 7.97 -4.58
N GLN A 142 4.22 8.37 -4.45
CA GLN A 142 5.39 7.74 -5.08
C GLN A 142 5.53 6.25 -4.76
N PHE A 143 5.25 5.85 -3.53
CA PHE A 143 5.37 4.46 -3.08
C PHE A 143 4.03 3.71 -3.06
N GLY A 144 2.89 4.43 -3.27
CA GLY A 144 1.56 3.86 -3.15
C GLY A 144 1.17 3.56 -1.71
N ILE A 145 1.63 4.38 -0.75
CA ILE A 145 1.30 4.26 0.67
C ILE A 145 -0.20 4.36 0.87
N LYS A 146 -0.85 5.31 0.16
CA LYS A 146 -2.31 5.43 0.20
C LYS A 146 -2.96 4.70 -0.95
N PRO A 147 -4.04 3.94 -0.70
CA PRO A 147 -4.73 3.18 -1.74
C PRO A 147 -5.60 4.06 -2.62
N PHE A 148 -5.65 3.72 -3.92
CA PHE A 148 -6.57 4.29 -4.90
C PHE A 148 -7.02 3.19 -5.86
N TYR A 149 -8.26 2.72 -5.72
CA TYR A 149 -8.88 1.74 -6.61
C TYR A 149 -9.84 2.43 -7.56
N TYR A 150 -9.99 1.89 -8.77
CA TYR A 150 -10.92 2.41 -9.76
C TYR A 150 -11.51 1.30 -10.62
N ARG A 151 -12.65 1.58 -11.24
CA ARG A 151 -13.26 0.75 -12.28
C ARG A 151 -13.89 1.62 -13.36
N LEU A 152 -13.88 1.09 -14.57
CA LEU A 152 -14.55 1.67 -15.72
C LEU A 152 -15.77 0.82 -16.05
N ASP A 153 -16.97 1.39 -15.90
CA ASP A 153 -18.21 0.70 -16.22
C ASP A 153 -18.52 0.86 -17.69
N ARG A 154 -18.62 -0.27 -18.37
CA ARG A 154 -18.97 -0.33 -19.78
C ARG A 154 -20.48 -0.43 -19.96
N VAL A 155 -21.01 0.13 -21.05
CA VAL A 155 -22.38 -0.13 -21.47
C VAL A 155 -22.49 -1.61 -21.85
N PRO A 156 -23.41 -2.39 -21.23
CA PRO A 156 -23.72 -3.73 -21.77
C PRO A 156 -24.19 -3.52 -23.21
N GLY A 157 -23.50 -4.14 -24.19
CA GLY A 157 -23.92 -4.10 -25.56
C GLY A 157 -25.39 -4.54 -25.63
N GLN A 158 -26.26 -3.74 -26.25
CA GLN A 158 -27.62 -4.20 -26.55
C GLN A 158 -27.50 -5.55 -27.24
N PRO A 159 -28.19 -6.60 -26.77
CA PRO A 159 -28.19 -7.86 -27.51
C PRO A 159 -28.77 -7.55 -28.88
N LEU A 160 -28.03 -7.88 -29.94
CA LEU A 160 -28.52 -7.90 -31.31
C LEU A 160 -29.93 -8.48 -31.28
N SER A 161 -30.90 -7.69 -31.72
CA SER A 161 -32.29 -8.12 -31.85
C SER A 161 -32.36 -9.42 -32.65
N ARG A 162 -32.46 -10.54 -31.97
CA ARG A 162 -32.94 -11.77 -32.57
C ARG A 162 -34.45 -11.61 -32.76
N ALA A 163 -34.84 -11.64 -34.02
CA ALA A 163 -36.19 -11.60 -34.49
C ALA A 163 -37.12 -12.52 -33.69
N ALA A 164 -38.33 -12.04 -33.56
CA ALA A 164 -39.50 -12.58 -32.94
C ALA A 164 -39.68 -14.13 -33.00
N GLY A 165 -39.94 -14.73 -31.85
CA GLY A 165 -40.45 -16.06 -31.69
C GLY A 165 -41.08 -16.21 -30.32
N GLY A 166 -42.42 -16.26 -30.28
CA GLY A 166 -43.29 -16.12 -29.15
C GLY A 166 -43.15 -17.12 -28.00
N GLY A 167 -43.64 -16.74 -26.84
CA GLY A 167 -43.85 -17.60 -25.68
C GLY A 167 -44.19 -16.82 -24.42
N ARG A 168 -45.47 -16.67 -24.16
CA ARG A 168 -45.99 -16.12 -22.87
C ARG A 168 -45.66 -17.10 -21.74
N HIS A 169 -45.18 -16.61 -20.59
CA HIS A 169 -45.56 -17.13 -19.28
C HIS A 169 -45.55 -16.04 -18.20
N ALA A 170 -46.49 -16.20 -17.27
CA ALA A 170 -47.02 -15.27 -16.32
C ALA A 170 -46.09 -14.97 -15.14
N ALA A 171 -46.28 -13.76 -14.59
CA ALA A 171 -45.72 -13.31 -13.31
C ALA A 171 -46.44 -13.94 -12.11
N PRO A 172 -45.80 -14.14 -10.96
CA PRO A 172 -46.51 -14.27 -9.68
C PRO A 172 -46.49 -12.98 -8.87
N GLU A 173 -47.60 -12.76 -8.18
CA GLU A 173 -47.92 -11.59 -7.35
C GLU A 173 -47.16 -11.55 -6.00
N PRO A 174 -47.15 -10.40 -5.31
CA PRO A 174 -46.36 -10.17 -4.11
C PRO A 174 -47.12 -10.55 -2.82
N HIS A 175 -46.41 -11.15 -1.86
CA HIS A 175 -46.87 -11.29 -0.50
C HIS A 175 -46.45 -10.10 0.38
N ALA A 176 -47.46 -9.50 1.05
CA ALA A 176 -47.35 -8.46 2.05
C ALA A 176 -46.96 -9.03 3.43
N GLY A 177 -46.22 -8.22 4.21
CA GLY A 177 -46.13 -8.47 5.68
C GLY A 177 -45.04 -7.71 6.41
N VAL A 178 -45.33 -6.53 6.88
CA VAL A 178 -45.12 -5.95 8.23
C VAL A 178 -43.68 -5.86 8.80
N GLY A 179 -43.25 -4.62 9.07
CA GLY A 179 -42.17 -4.29 9.98
C GLY A 179 -41.71 -2.85 9.77
N GLY A 180 -42.14 -1.93 10.65
CA GLY A 180 -41.83 -0.52 10.54
C GLY A 180 -40.34 -0.23 10.78
N HIS A 181 -39.74 0.40 9.82
CA HIS A 181 -38.47 1.11 9.99
C HIS A 181 -38.72 2.58 9.63
N GLU A 182 -38.12 3.51 10.40
CA GLU A 182 -38.05 4.92 10.03
C GLU A 182 -37.53 5.05 8.59
N PRO A 183 -38.05 5.95 7.78
CA PRO A 183 -37.60 6.10 6.41
C PRO A 183 -36.14 6.56 6.40
N ALA A 184 -35.28 5.77 5.77
CA ALA A 184 -33.95 6.21 5.38
C ALA A 184 -34.09 7.47 4.51
N ARG A 185 -33.24 8.48 4.77
CA ARG A 185 -33.20 9.70 3.94
C ARG A 185 -32.95 9.30 2.50
N GLU A 186 -33.67 9.92 1.59
CA GLU A 186 -33.45 9.74 0.17
C GLU A 186 -32.03 10.20 -0.20
N PRO A 187 -31.34 9.55 -1.13
CA PRO A 187 -29.94 9.87 -1.52
C PRO A 187 -29.73 11.33 -1.97
N ASP A 188 -30.74 11.96 -2.55
CA ASP A 188 -30.69 13.35 -2.99
C ASP A 188 -30.61 14.38 -1.85
N ASP A 189 -31.11 14.03 -0.65
CA ASP A 189 -31.01 14.87 0.55
C ASP A 189 -29.58 14.98 1.10
N TRP A 190 -28.70 14.10 0.70
CA TRP A 190 -27.30 14.08 1.17
C TRP A 190 -26.44 15.10 0.41
N PHE A 191 -26.87 15.49 -0.78
CA PHE A 191 -26.12 16.41 -1.66
C PHE A 191 -26.66 17.84 -1.65
N THR A 192 -27.76 18.13 -0.91
CA THR A 192 -28.29 19.48 -0.73
C THR A 192 -27.85 20.06 0.62
N PRO A 193 -27.41 21.33 0.70
CA PRO A 193 -27.12 21.97 1.98
C PRO A 193 -28.44 22.17 2.75
N GLY A 194 -28.67 21.34 3.77
CA GLY A 194 -29.83 21.46 4.64
C GLY A 194 -29.83 22.77 5.43
N PRO A 195 -31.02 23.27 5.86
CA PRO A 195 -31.10 24.47 6.67
C PRO A 195 -30.40 24.27 8.01
N ARG A 196 -29.56 25.24 8.39
CA ARG A 196 -28.82 25.26 9.66
C ARG A 196 -29.79 25.04 10.81
N ARG A 197 -29.62 23.94 11.56
CA ARG A 197 -30.31 23.74 12.84
C ARG A 197 -29.81 24.79 13.83
N GLN A 198 -30.72 25.64 14.32
CA GLN A 198 -30.45 26.51 15.46
C GLN A 198 -30.28 25.63 16.70
N GLY A 199 -29.12 25.72 17.35
CA GLY A 199 -28.83 25.05 18.61
C GLY A 199 -29.64 25.66 19.79
N PRO A 200 -29.91 24.89 20.86
CA PRO A 200 -30.60 25.38 22.03
C PRO A 200 -29.72 26.34 22.85
N GLY A 201 -30.40 27.28 23.46
CA GLY A 201 -29.95 28.49 24.10
C GLY A 201 -28.84 28.39 25.14
N ARG A 202 -28.13 29.48 25.20
CA ARG A 202 -27.10 29.87 26.16
C ARG A 202 -27.59 29.77 27.61
N HIS A 203 -26.75 29.24 28.50
CA HIS A 203 -26.71 29.62 29.91
C HIS A 203 -25.40 30.31 30.24
N ALA A 204 -25.56 31.29 31.13
CA ALA A 204 -24.71 32.41 31.39
C ALA A 204 -23.29 32.16 31.96
N ALA A 205 -22.47 33.17 31.76
CA ALA A 205 -21.09 33.38 32.10
C ALA A 205 -20.77 33.38 33.61
N GLY A 206 -19.55 32.97 33.95
CA GLY A 206 -18.79 33.33 35.14
C GLY A 206 -17.33 33.59 34.76
N PRO A 207 -16.55 34.40 35.46
CA PRO A 207 -15.55 35.28 34.90
C PRO A 207 -14.16 34.67 34.73
N GLU A 208 -13.44 35.30 33.80
CA GLU A 208 -12.06 35.19 33.41
C GLU A 208 -11.06 35.08 34.59
N GLN A 209 -10.07 34.20 34.43
CA GLN A 209 -8.73 34.41 34.98
C GLN A 209 -7.68 34.18 33.88
N ASP A 210 -6.98 35.28 33.61
CA ASP A 210 -5.85 35.39 32.70
C ASP A 210 -4.58 34.77 33.36
N PRO A 211 -3.81 33.95 32.67
CA PRO A 211 -2.42 33.71 32.99
C PRO A 211 -1.53 34.29 31.88
N GLY A 212 -0.75 35.28 32.26
CA GLY A 212 0.22 36.02 31.48
C GLY A 212 1.33 35.18 30.83
N PRO A 213 2.21 35.85 30.06
CA PRO A 213 2.98 35.27 28.99
C PRO A 213 4.27 34.59 29.46
N THR A 214 4.50 33.35 29.01
CA THR A 214 5.81 32.72 29.21
C THR A 214 6.40 32.22 27.90
N GLY A 215 7.64 32.60 27.66
CA GLY A 215 8.62 31.81 26.98
C GLY A 215 8.74 32.00 25.45
N ARG A 216 9.58 32.96 25.08
CA ARG A 216 10.20 33.05 23.76
C ARG A 216 11.00 31.76 23.49
N PHE A 217 10.66 31.03 22.44
CA PHE A 217 11.53 30.02 21.85
C PHE A 217 12.61 30.70 20.99
N PRO A 218 13.87 30.24 21.05
CA PRO A 218 14.94 30.79 20.23
C PRO A 218 14.72 30.43 18.77
N ARG A 219 14.89 31.43 17.89
CA ARG A 219 14.92 31.27 16.44
C ARG A 219 16.14 30.42 16.06
N SER A 220 15.93 29.24 15.53
CA SER A 220 16.96 28.50 14.80
C SER A 220 17.18 29.15 13.44
N SER A 221 18.39 29.60 13.21
CA SER A 221 18.87 30.10 11.92
C SER A 221 18.87 28.94 10.90
N PRO A 222 18.62 29.22 9.60
CA PRO A 222 18.69 28.18 8.56
C PRO A 222 20.13 27.70 8.42
N VAL A 223 20.34 26.39 8.53
CA VAL A 223 21.61 25.74 8.19
C VAL A 223 21.75 25.78 6.67
N ALA A 224 22.74 26.52 6.19
CA ALA A 224 23.14 26.55 4.80
C ALA A 224 23.70 25.17 4.40
N ILE A 225 23.14 24.59 3.37
CA ILE A 225 23.67 23.39 2.70
C ILE A 225 24.96 23.80 1.98
N PRO A 226 26.11 23.12 2.18
CA PRO A 226 27.31 23.41 1.44
C PRO A 226 27.13 23.07 -0.03
N ASP A 227 27.34 24.05 -0.88
CA ASP A 227 27.43 23.96 -2.34
C ASP A 227 28.63 23.06 -2.71
N LEU A 228 28.38 21.86 -3.19
CA LEU A 228 29.42 20.95 -3.69
C LEU A 228 29.77 21.35 -5.12
N GLY A 229 30.78 22.13 -5.17
CA GLY A 229 31.67 22.64 -6.22
C GLY A 229 31.45 22.16 -7.65
N ALA A 230 31.30 23.15 -8.50
CA ALA A 230 31.46 23.07 -9.93
C ALA A 230 32.91 22.56 -10.33
N ALA A 231 32.95 21.67 -11.26
CA ALA A 231 34.20 21.21 -11.87
C ALA A 231 34.91 22.33 -12.63
N PRO A 232 36.25 22.41 -12.62
CA PRO A 232 36.98 23.36 -13.41
C PRO A 232 37.45 22.78 -14.75
N GLY A 233 37.49 23.65 -15.76
CA GLY A 233 38.58 23.68 -16.70
C GLY A 233 38.38 23.13 -18.08
N ARG A 234 38.10 24.03 -18.98
CA ARG A 234 38.42 23.92 -20.41
C ARG A 234 39.92 23.78 -20.65
N LEU A 235 40.31 22.92 -21.57
CA LEU A 235 41.51 23.12 -22.39
C LEU A 235 41.33 22.56 -23.81
N GLY A 236 41.42 23.45 -24.79
CA GLY A 236 42.26 23.37 -25.97
C GLY A 236 41.78 22.56 -27.18
N ARG A 237 41.25 23.24 -28.20
CA ARG A 237 41.30 22.81 -29.61
C ARG A 237 42.71 23.00 -30.17
N PRO A 238 43.07 22.25 -31.21
CA PRO A 238 42.97 22.68 -32.59
C PRO A 238 42.60 21.54 -33.56
N GLY A 239 41.84 21.69 -34.58
CA GLY A 239 41.97 22.38 -35.86
C GLY A 239 42.18 21.37 -36.99
N GLY A 240 41.31 21.40 -38.05
CA GLY A 240 41.66 20.84 -39.34
C GLY A 240 40.51 20.20 -40.13
N ALA A 241 39.84 20.99 -40.91
CA ALA A 241 39.45 20.87 -42.33
C ALA A 241 38.69 19.64 -42.88
N GLY A 242 37.52 19.90 -43.39
CA GLY A 242 37.19 19.66 -44.81
C GLY A 242 36.11 18.64 -45.13
N GLY A 243 35.03 19.10 -45.78
CA GLY A 243 34.27 18.27 -46.72
C GLY A 243 32.76 18.29 -46.61
N ASP A 244 32.14 19.04 -47.49
CA ASP A 244 30.72 19.22 -47.82
C ASP A 244 29.86 17.96 -47.90
N ALA A 245 28.61 18.05 -47.54
CA ALA A 245 27.39 18.12 -48.33
C ALA A 245 26.14 17.57 -47.64
N GLY A 246 25.15 18.41 -47.45
CA GLY A 246 23.80 18.17 -47.89
C GLY A 246 22.81 17.40 -46.98
N GLY A 247 21.80 18.12 -46.54
CA GLY A 247 20.46 17.54 -46.47
C GLY A 247 19.74 17.58 -45.12
N ALA A 248 19.03 18.66 -44.92
CA ALA A 248 17.67 18.77 -44.35
C ALA A 248 17.19 17.93 -43.15
N GLY A 249 16.93 18.57 -42.05
CA GLY A 249 15.57 18.69 -41.48
C GLY A 249 15.13 17.63 -40.52
N GLY A 250 14.75 18.04 -39.30
CA GLY A 250 13.80 17.35 -38.50
C GLY A 250 14.14 17.29 -37.04
N ASP A 251 13.80 18.37 -36.32
CA ASP A 251 13.55 18.37 -34.88
C ASP A 251 12.60 17.26 -34.52
N GLY A 252 12.91 16.48 -33.51
CA GLY A 252 12.04 15.43 -33.03
C GLY A 252 12.36 15.03 -31.61
N ASN A 253 11.93 15.88 -30.69
CA ASN A 253 11.83 15.51 -29.28
C ASN A 253 10.79 14.38 -29.15
N ARG A 254 11.23 13.12 -29.18
CA ARG A 254 10.40 11.93 -28.93
C ARG A 254 10.37 11.64 -27.45
N THR A 255 9.33 12.15 -26.79
CA THR A 255 8.83 11.58 -25.55
C THR A 255 8.42 10.12 -25.79
N ASP A 256 8.91 9.22 -24.96
CA ASP A 256 8.54 7.79 -24.90
C ASP A 256 7.02 7.64 -24.78
N ARG A 257 6.39 7.45 -25.92
CA ARG A 257 5.03 6.94 -26.07
C ARG A 257 5.08 5.60 -26.78
N ASP A 258 5.49 4.57 -26.09
CA ASP A 258 5.23 3.21 -26.60
C ASP A 258 5.45 2.18 -25.50
N SER A 259 4.34 1.57 -25.12
CA SER A 259 4.15 0.12 -24.95
C SER A 259 2.93 -0.18 -24.07
N ASN A 260 1.75 0.17 -24.54
CA ASN A 260 0.51 -0.51 -24.13
C ASN A 260 -0.54 -0.41 -25.24
N ARG A 261 -0.20 -0.89 -26.44
CA ARG A 261 -1.21 -1.26 -27.43
C ARG A 261 -1.50 -2.75 -27.29
N ALA A 262 -2.37 -3.08 -26.34
CA ALA A 262 -3.10 -4.32 -26.39
C ALA A 262 -4.04 -4.31 -27.61
N HIS A 263 -3.99 -5.37 -28.39
CA HIS A 263 -4.70 -5.70 -29.62
C HIS A 263 -6.07 -5.01 -29.76
N SER A 264 -6.17 -4.18 -30.78
CA SER A 264 -7.44 -3.70 -31.31
C SER A 264 -8.10 -4.79 -32.10
N ASP A 265 -9.12 -5.42 -31.51
CA ASP A 265 -10.09 -6.17 -32.27
C ASP A 265 -11.17 -5.22 -32.80
N SER A 266 -11.50 -5.41 -34.03
CA SER A 266 -12.37 -4.65 -34.93
C SER A 266 -13.53 -3.83 -34.34
N GLY A 267 -13.50 -2.51 -34.49
CA GLY A 267 -14.62 -1.82 -35.17
C GLY A 267 -15.77 -1.29 -34.35
N GLU A 268 -15.83 -1.39 -33.00
CA GLU A 268 -16.76 -0.61 -32.18
C GLU A 268 -15.96 0.13 -31.09
N ILE A 269 -16.00 1.45 -31.11
CA ILE A 269 -15.48 2.30 -30.01
C ILE A 269 -16.39 2.04 -28.81
N ARG A 270 -16.03 1.07 -27.96
CA ARG A 270 -16.68 0.82 -26.68
C ARG A 270 -16.35 2.01 -25.78
N ARG A 271 -17.28 2.92 -25.60
CA ARG A 271 -17.13 4.06 -24.69
C ARG A 271 -17.48 3.62 -23.29
N ASP A 272 -16.53 3.78 -22.36
CA ASP A 272 -16.79 3.62 -20.91
C ASP A 272 -17.85 4.68 -20.51
N ARG A 273 -18.81 4.30 -19.66
CA ARG A 273 -19.92 5.15 -19.27
C ARG A 273 -19.65 5.93 -18.00
N LEU A 274 -19.07 5.26 -16.99
CA LEU A 274 -18.76 5.82 -15.69
C LEU A 274 -17.34 5.43 -15.28
N LEU A 275 -16.63 6.36 -14.66
CA LEU A 275 -15.44 6.08 -13.86
C LEU A 275 -15.84 6.12 -12.38
N ARG A 276 -15.66 5.01 -11.67
CA ARG A 276 -15.84 4.93 -10.22
C ARG A 276 -14.49 4.74 -9.55
N PHE A 277 -14.26 5.41 -8.43
CA PHE A 277 -13.02 5.23 -7.64
C PHE A 277 -13.30 5.23 -6.14
N ALA A 278 -12.44 4.56 -5.38
CA ALA A 278 -12.53 4.50 -3.92
C ALA A 278 -11.18 4.14 -3.27
N SER A 279 -11.07 4.40 -1.97
CA SER A 279 -9.93 3.95 -1.16
C SER A 279 -9.86 2.42 -1.01
N GLU A 280 -10.97 1.71 -1.13
CA GLU A 280 -11.05 0.26 -0.96
C GLU A 280 -11.87 -0.40 -2.07
N ARG A 281 -11.43 -1.62 -2.49
CA ARG A 281 -12.06 -2.39 -3.55
C ARG A 281 -13.52 -2.73 -3.24
N LYS A 282 -13.80 -3.11 -1.97
CA LYS A 282 -15.16 -3.46 -1.52
C LYS A 282 -16.17 -2.31 -1.65
N ALA A 283 -15.72 -1.07 -1.72
CA ALA A 283 -16.59 0.07 -2.01
C ALA A 283 -16.99 0.16 -3.48
N LEU A 284 -16.14 -0.34 -4.41
CA LEU A 284 -16.38 -0.26 -5.85
C LEU A 284 -17.32 -1.31 -6.40
N ALA A 285 -17.66 -2.31 -5.62
CA ALA A 285 -18.45 -3.42 -6.08
C ALA A 285 -19.73 -3.55 -5.27
N ASP A 286 -20.86 -3.53 -5.96
CA ASP A 286 -22.10 -3.90 -5.33
C ASP A 286 -22.07 -5.38 -4.95
N PRO A 287 -22.71 -5.71 -3.80
CA PRO A 287 -22.71 -7.06 -3.30
C PRO A 287 -23.38 -8.07 -4.26
N GLY A 288 -22.87 -8.41 -5.37
CA GLY A 288 -23.42 -9.30 -6.41
C GLY A 288 -22.61 -9.26 -7.69
N GLU A 289 -21.86 -8.17 -7.89
CA GLU A 289 -21.07 -7.94 -9.09
C GLU A 289 -19.67 -8.60 -9.03
N LEU A 290 -19.16 -8.90 -7.82
CA LEU A 290 -17.82 -9.48 -7.63
C LEU A 290 -17.75 -11.01 -7.73
N ARG A 291 -18.68 -11.67 -8.41
CA ARG A 291 -18.70 -13.14 -8.50
C ARG A 291 -17.73 -13.72 -9.52
N GLU A 292 -17.35 -12.91 -10.49
CA GLU A 292 -16.41 -13.34 -11.51
C GLU A 292 -14.97 -13.07 -11.03
N LEU A 293 -14.17 -14.13 -10.97
CA LEU A 293 -12.77 -14.05 -10.60
C LEU A 293 -11.88 -14.07 -11.85
N ASN A 294 -10.72 -13.44 -11.72
CA ASN A 294 -9.68 -13.51 -12.74
C ASN A 294 -8.76 -14.70 -12.47
N PRO A 295 -8.78 -15.77 -13.30
CA PRO A 295 -7.94 -16.95 -13.09
C PRO A 295 -6.44 -16.61 -13.14
N ASP A 296 -6.01 -15.65 -13.96
CA ASP A 296 -4.62 -15.22 -14.04
C ASP A 296 -4.20 -14.47 -12.78
N ALA A 297 -5.09 -13.65 -12.22
CA ALA A 297 -4.85 -12.99 -10.94
C ALA A 297 -4.74 -13.99 -9.77
N LEU A 298 -5.57 -15.06 -9.79
CA LEU A 298 -5.46 -16.14 -8.81
C LEU A 298 -4.12 -16.87 -8.92
N ARG A 299 -3.64 -17.17 -10.12
CA ARG A 299 -2.33 -17.79 -10.32
C ARG A 299 -1.19 -16.90 -9.83
N ARG A 300 -1.27 -15.59 -10.09
CA ARG A 300 -0.32 -14.61 -9.54
C ARG A 300 -0.40 -14.53 -8.02
N TYR A 301 -1.63 -14.55 -7.45
CA TYR A 301 -1.81 -14.62 -6.00
C TYR A 301 -1.12 -15.85 -5.37
N LEU A 302 -1.26 -17.02 -5.96
CA LEU A 302 -0.57 -18.24 -5.49
C LEU A 302 0.96 -18.09 -5.55
N SER A 303 1.48 -17.40 -6.57
CA SER A 303 2.93 -17.12 -6.67
C SER A 303 3.40 -16.10 -5.65
N PHE A 304 2.71 -14.96 -5.53
CA PHE A 304 3.14 -13.77 -4.78
C PHE A 304 2.54 -13.67 -3.38
N GLN A 305 1.56 -14.51 -3.00
CA GLN A 305 0.70 -14.41 -1.80
C GLN A 305 -0.20 -13.14 -1.75
N TYR A 306 -0.19 -12.31 -2.77
CA TYR A 306 -1.07 -11.17 -3.03
C TYR A 306 -1.28 -11.03 -4.54
N VAL A 307 -2.27 -10.23 -4.96
CA VAL A 307 -2.46 -9.91 -6.38
C VAL A 307 -1.61 -8.69 -6.74
N PRO A 308 -0.60 -8.83 -7.62
CA PRO A 308 0.24 -7.69 -8.00
C PRO A 308 -0.56 -6.58 -8.71
N PRO A 309 -0.36 -5.29 -8.34
CA PRO A 309 -0.95 -4.17 -9.08
C PRO A 309 -0.51 -4.16 -10.56
N PRO A 310 -1.33 -3.59 -11.49
CA PRO A 310 -2.60 -2.90 -11.26
C PRO A 310 -3.82 -3.81 -11.12
N GLY A 311 -3.67 -5.13 -11.26
CA GLY A 311 -4.77 -6.09 -11.17
C GLY A 311 -5.35 -6.24 -9.76
N THR A 312 -6.58 -6.74 -9.69
CA THR A 312 -7.21 -7.30 -8.50
C THR A 312 -7.76 -8.68 -8.83
N LEU A 313 -8.21 -9.42 -7.83
CA LEU A 313 -8.81 -10.73 -8.08
C LEU A 313 -10.15 -10.64 -8.85
N THR A 314 -10.79 -9.47 -8.86
CA THR A 314 -12.08 -9.22 -9.55
C THR A 314 -11.88 -8.30 -10.75
N PRO A 315 -12.12 -8.78 -12.00
CA PRO A 315 -11.67 -8.14 -13.24
C PRO A 315 -11.99 -6.65 -13.45
N PRO A 316 -13.18 -6.14 -13.08
CA PRO A 316 -13.50 -4.75 -13.39
C PRO A 316 -12.76 -3.74 -12.51
N VAL A 317 -12.19 -4.17 -11.37
CA VAL A 317 -11.52 -3.28 -10.43
C VAL A 317 -10.01 -3.30 -10.67
N GLN A 318 -9.42 -2.13 -10.72
CA GLN A 318 -7.97 -1.93 -10.87
C GLN A 318 -7.43 -1.01 -9.76
N VAL A 319 -6.14 -1.07 -9.56
CA VAL A 319 -5.39 -0.18 -8.64
C VAL A 319 -4.62 0.84 -9.46
N LEU A 320 -4.73 2.12 -9.12
CA LEU A 320 -3.85 3.15 -9.69
C LEU A 320 -2.42 2.87 -9.18
N PRO A 321 -1.44 2.60 -10.05
CA PRO A 321 -0.10 2.24 -9.61
C PRO A 321 0.60 3.38 -8.83
N PRO A 322 1.62 3.07 -8.01
CA PRO A 322 2.44 4.08 -7.33
C PRO A 322 3.06 5.08 -8.29
N GLY A 323 3.12 6.35 -7.90
CA GLY A 323 3.71 7.39 -8.73
C GLY A 323 2.97 7.63 -10.05
N HIS A 324 1.66 7.28 -10.10
CA HIS A 324 0.82 7.54 -11.28
C HIS A 324 -0.25 8.57 -10.98
N ALA A 325 -0.61 9.28 -12.04
CA ALA A 325 -1.76 10.18 -12.08
C ALA A 325 -2.75 9.74 -13.17
N MET A 326 -4.00 10.12 -12.99
CA MET A 326 -5.11 9.85 -13.89
C MET A 326 -5.81 11.15 -14.24
N ILE A 327 -6.11 11.33 -15.52
CA ILE A 327 -6.93 12.43 -16.04
C ILE A 327 -8.17 11.84 -16.70
N ALA A 328 -9.35 12.32 -16.33
CA ALA A 328 -10.61 11.87 -16.90
C ALA A 328 -11.52 13.06 -17.21
N ARG A 329 -12.15 13.04 -18.39
CA ARG A 329 -13.11 14.04 -18.84
C ARG A 329 -14.31 13.39 -19.52
N PRO A 330 -15.51 13.96 -19.40
CA PRO A 330 -16.65 13.52 -20.17
C PRO A 330 -16.33 13.51 -21.69
N GLY A 331 -16.68 12.43 -22.37
CA GLY A 331 -16.45 12.27 -23.80
C GLY A 331 -15.05 11.86 -24.24
N GLU A 332 -14.08 11.82 -23.33
CA GLU A 332 -12.68 11.47 -23.61
C GLU A 332 -12.28 10.13 -22.97
N PRO A 333 -11.31 9.42 -23.53
CA PRO A 333 -10.68 8.26 -22.86
C PRO A 333 -9.96 8.70 -21.58
N VAL A 334 -9.97 7.84 -20.56
CA VAL A 334 -9.19 8.06 -19.35
C VAL A 334 -7.69 7.92 -19.66
N ASP A 335 -6.91 8.92 -19.29
CA ASP A 335 -5.45 8.94 -19.46
C ASP A 335 -4.76 8.65 -18.12
N ILE A 336 -3.91 7.63 -18.06
CA ILE A 336 -3.13 7.26 -16.89
C ILE A 336 -1.66 7.34 -17.26
N TYR A 337 -0.91 8.18 -16.55
CA TYR A 337 0.51 8.36 -16.78
C TYR A 337 1.33 8.29 -15.51
N ARG A 338 2.60 7.87 -15.65
CA ARG A 338 3.55 7.80 -14.54
C ARG A 338 4.31 9.09 -14.40
N TYR A 339 4.18 9.78 -13.25
CA TYR A 339 4.92 11.01 -12.94
C TYR A 339 6.18 10.75 -12.12
N TRP A 340 6.30 9.56 -11.48
CA TRP A 340 7.46 9.18 -10.69
C TRP A 340 7.76 7.68 -10.80
N ARG A 341 9.03 7.31 -10.70
CA ARG A 341 9.50 5.93 -10.55
C ARG A 341 10.68 5.87 -9.59
N ALA A 342 10.88 4.72 -8.92
CA ALA A 342 12.08 4.45 -8.15
C ALA A 342 13.30 4.40 -9.10
N ASP A 343 14.28 5.26 -8.83
CA ASP A 343 15.53 5.37 -9.62
C ASP A 343 16.71 5.13 -8.67
N LEU A 344 17.22 3.90 -8.66
CA LEU A 344 18.38 3.52 -7.87
C LEU A 344 19.65 3.83 -8.64
N ARG A 345 20.59 4.54 -8.00
CA ARG A 345 21.91 4.90 -8.57
C ARG A 345 23.01 4.64 -7.56
N PRO A 346 23.28 3.36 -7.23
CA PRO A 346 24.23 3.02 -6.19
C PRO A 346 25.62 3.54 -6.51
N ALA A 347 26.29 4.08 -5.49
CA ALA A 347 27.69 4.45 -5.58
C ALA A 347 28.56 3.21 -5.80
N ARG A 348 29.71 3.38 -6.47
CA ARG A 348 30.66 2.28 -6.75
C ARG A 348 31.40 1.80 -5.50
N ALA A 349 31.52 2.65 -4.50
CA ALA A 349 32.21 2.36 -3.26
C ALA A 349 31.54 3.08 -2.08
N PRO A 350 31.66 2.53 -0.85
CA PRO A 350 31.20 3.16 0.37
C PRO A 350 31.80 4.54 0.60
N SER A 351 31.07 5.39 1.34
CA SER A 351 31.55 6.72 1.76
C SER A 351 31.47 6.87 3.28
N ASP A 352 32.53 7.42 3.88
CA ASP A 352 32.56 7.70 5.33
C ASP A 352 31.46 8.69 5.77
N GLY A 353 30.96 9.52 4.85
CA GLY A 353 29.86 10.45 5.09
C GLY A 353 28.47 9.83 5.09
N THR A 354 28.32 8.62 4.57
CA THR A 354 27.00 7.96 4.41
C THR A 354 26.24 7.78 5.74
N PRO A 355 26.84 7.27 6.84
CA PRO A 355 26.10 7.12 8.10
C PRO A 355 25.56 8.45 8.63
N ARG A 356 26.31 9.54 8.49
CA ARG A 356 25.87 10.87 8.89
C ARG A 356 24.71 11.35 8.02
N ALA A 357 24.78 11.20 6.71
CA ALA A 357 23.71 11.55 5.78
C ALA A 357 22.42 10.77 6.07
N ILE A 358 22.52 9.48 6.40
CA ILE A 358 21.37 8.67 6.82
C ILE A 358 20.76 9.20 8.12
N LEU A 359 21.57 9.48 9.13
CA LEU A 359 21.07 9.99 10.41
C LEU A 359 20.38 11.35 10.25
N ASP A 360 20.98 12.26 9.49
CA ASP A 360 20.44 13.61 9.27
C ASP A 360 19.11 13.57 8.49
N VAL A 361 19.01 12.77 7.41
CA VAL A 361 17.76 12.64 6.66
C VAL A 361 16.67 11.91 7.43
N MET A 362 17.02 10.94 8.27
CA MET A 362 16.05 10.26 9.14
C MET A 362 15.51 11.20 10.24
N ARG A 363 16.36 12.06 10.83
CA ARG A 363 15.90 13.10 11.79
C ARG A 363 14.94 14.06 11.11
N ASP A 364 15.27 14.55 9.93
CA ASP A 364 14.40 15.43 9.15
C ASP A 364 13.07 14.75 8.81
N SER A 365 13.11 13.50 8.31
CA SER A 365 11.91 12.73 8.03
C SER A 365 11.04 12.54 9.27
N ILE A 366 11.61 12.12 10.40
CA ILE A 366 10.87 11.94 11.65
C ILE A 366 10.23 13.27 12.10
N ALA A 367 10.97 14.38 12.06
CA ALA A 367 10.45 15.68 12.47
C ALA A 367 9.19 16.09 11.68
N VAL A 368 9.14 15.83 10.36
CA VAL A 368 7.95 16.15 9.56
C VAL A 368 6.82 15.14 9.77
N HIS A 369 7.12 13.85 9.99
CA HIS A 369 6.13 12.83 10.28
C HIS A 369 5.49 12.95 11.66
N LEU A 370 6.10 13.69 12.59
CA LEU A 370 5.53 14.01 13.90
C LEU A 370 4.52 15.16 13.89
N ARG A 371 4.33 15.86 12.77
CA ARG A 371 3.33 16.93 12.60
C ARG A 371 1.92 16.35 12.76
N SER A 372 1.25 16.63 13.87
CA SER A 372 -0.09 16.11 14.18
C SER A 372 -0.71 16.93 15.30
N ASP A 373 -1.99 17.27 15.15
CA ASP A 373 -2.82 17.87 16.21
C ASP A 373 -3.53 16.79 17.04
N ALA A 374 -3.53 15.53 16.53
CA ALA A 374 -4.06 14.36 17.21
C ALA A 374 -2.97 13.61 18.00
N PRO A 375 -3.32 12.83 19.05
CA PRO A 375 -2.37 11.99 19.78
C PRO A 375 -1.63 11.01 18.86
N LEU A 376 -0.30 10.92 19.05
CA LEU A 376 0.60 10.13 18.21
C LEU A 376 1.44 9.17 19.06
N GLY A 377 1.67 7.96 18.53
CA GLY A 377 2.54 6.93 19.08
C GLY A 377 3.41 6.26 18.03
N ALA A 378 4.02 5.12 18.35
CA ALA A 378 4.81 4.34 17.41
C ALA A 378 4.67 2.84 17.67
N PHE A 379 4.79 2.03 16.62
CA PHE A 379 4.97 0.60 16.78
C PHE A 379 6.44 0.30 17.10
N LEU A 380 6.67 -0.53 18.11
CA LEU A 380 8.02 -0.94 18.53
C LEU A 380 8.12 -2.46 18.55
N SER A 381 8.95 -3.01 17.69
CA SER A 381 9.35 -4.42 17.70
C SER A 381 10.75 -4.59 18.30
N GLY A 382 11.25 -5.82 18.29
CA GLY A 382 12.67 -6.10 18.65
C GLY A 382 13.68 -5.65 17.58
N GLY A 383 13.24 -5.11 16.44
CA GLY A 383 14.06 -4.76 15.27
C GLY A 383 14.67 -3.36 15.32
N ILE A 384 15.75 -3.16 14.54
CA ILE A 384 16.43 -1.86 14.46
C ILE A 384 15.55 -0.76 13.87
N ASP A 385 14.65 -1.09 12.93
CA ASP A 385 13.85 -0.12 12.17
C ASP A 385 12.90 0.66 13.08
N SER A 386 12.07 -0.08 13.82
CA SER A 386 11.15 0.50 14.79
C SER A 386 11.90 1.17 15.96
N ALA A 387 13.02 0.58 16.40
CA ALA A 387 13.86 1.18 17.43
C ALA A 387 14.44 2.53 16.97
N ALA A 388 14.93 2.64 15.73
CA ALA A 388 15.45 3.89 15.17
C ALA A 388 14.36 4.97 15.12
N ILE A 389 13.16 4.62 14.62
CA ILE A 389 12.02 5.56 14.61
C ILE A 389 11.68 6.02 16.02
N CYS A 390 11.55 5.09 16.98
CA CYS A 390 11.18 5.46 18.36
C CYS A 390 12.25 6.31 19.04
N ALA A 391 13.54 6.01 18.84
CA ALA A 391 14.62 6.80 19.43
C ALA A 391 14.66 8.23 18.86
N LEU A 392 14.57 8.39 17.54
CA LEU A 392 14.55 9.70 16.90
C LEU A 392 13.26 10.49 17.22
N ALA A 393 12.11 9.80 17.30
CA ALA A 393 10.86 10.44 17.69
C ALA A 393 10.89 10.91 19.17
N ALA A 394 11.53 10.16 20.06
CA ALA A 394 11.70 10.52 21.46
C ALA A 394 12.55 11.79 21.66
N GLU A 395 13.45 12.15 20.72
CA GLU A 395 14.16 13.43 20.74
C GLU A 395 13.20 14.63 20.71
N HIS A 396 12.01 14.47 20.12
CA HIS A 396 10.97 15.50 19.98
C HIS A 396 9.77 15.29 20.90
N ARG A 397 9.48 14.03 21.26
CA ARG A 397 8.30 13.58 22.01
C ARG A 397 8.72 12.64 23.14
N PRO A 398 9.24 13.15 24.26
CA PRO A 398 9.64 12.31 25.41
C PRO A 398 8.48 11.51 26.03
N ASP A 399 7.24 11.93 25.77
CA ASP A 399 5.99 11.28 26.18
C ASP A 399 5.48 10.20 25.19
N LEU A 400 6.28 9.84 24.18
CA LEU A 400 5.91 8.91 23.12
C LEU A 400 5.43 7.57 23.71
N LEU A 401 4.22 7.13 23.28
CA LEU A 401 3.71 5.81 23.57
C LEU A 401 4.17 4.84 22.48
N THR A 402 4.67 3.69 22.87
CA THR A 402 5.03 2.62 21.93
C THR A 402 4.17 1.40 22.18
N PHE A 403 3.79 0.72 21.07
CA PHE A 403 2.91 -0.44 21.10
C PHE A 403 3.63 -1.64 20.52
N THR A 404 3.51 -2.79 21.17
CA THR A 404 4.10 -4.05 20.74
C THR A 404 3.16 -5.22 20.98
N VAL A 405 3.24 -6.25 20.14
CA VAL A 405 2.49 -7.48 20.32
C VAL A 405 3.40 -8.70 20.24
N GLY A 406 2.97 -9.79 20.84
CA GLY A 406 3.64 -11.08 20.78
C GLY A 406 2.64 -12.21 20.94
N PHE A 407 3.12 -13.42 20.91
CA PHE A 407 2.32 -14.64 21.11
C PHE A 407 2.73 -15.32 22.40
N GLU A 408 1.82 -16.07 23.01
CA GLU A 408 2.09 -16.85 24.24
C GLU A 408 3.19 -17.88 24.04
N ARG A 409 3.41 -18.33 22.79
CA ARG A 409 4.39 -19.36 22.49
C ARG A 409 5.82 -18.83 22.57
N GLU A 410 6.66 -19.54 23.33
CA GLU A 410 8.08 -19.25 23.46
C GLU A 410 8.79 -19.22 22.09
N GLY A 411 9.64 -18.21 21.86
CA GLY A 411 10.34 -17.96 20.59
C GLY A 411 9.52 -17.21 19.52
N TYR A 412 8.25 -16.89 19.81
CA TYR A 412 7.35 -16.16 18.92
C TYR A 412 6.90 -14.81 19.49
N SER A 413 7.53 -14.33 20.56
CA SER A 413 7.27 -13.02 21.15
C SER A 413 8.51 -12.14 21.07
N GLU A 414 8.32 -10.89 20.64
CA GLU A 414 9.36 -9.84 20.67
C GLU A 414 9.13 -8.85 21.82
N ILE A 415 8.13 -9.06 22.67
CA ILE A 415 7.72 -8.13 23.74
C ILE A 415 8.88 -7.76 24.65
N ASP A 416 9.63 -8.75 25.17
CA ASP A 416 10.75 -8.50 26.09
C ASP A 416 11.82 -7.63 25.43
N ARG A 417 12.14 -7.88 24.16
CA ARG A 417 13.12 -7.10 23.39
C ARG A 417 12.64 -5.68 23.11
N ALA A 418 11.35 -5.53 22.83
CA ALA A 418 10.74 -4.21 22.63
C ALA A 418 10.72 -3.40 23.93
N GLN A 419 10.37 -4.02 25.05
CA GLN A 419 10.37 -3.38 26.37
C GLN A 419 11.78 -3.01 26.84
N GLU A 420 12.78 -3.88 26.62
CA GLU A 420 14.19 -3.56 26.86
C GLU A 420 14.63 -2.33 26.07
N THR A 421 14.26 -2.27 24.78
CA THR A 421 14.58 -1.13 23.92
C THR A 421 13.84 0.13 24.38
N ALA A 422 12.54 0.04 24.68
CA ALA A 422 11.74 1.15 25.19
C ALA A 422 12.32 1.74 26.49
N ALA A 423 12.69 0.89 27.44
CA ALA A 423 13.34 1.31 28.69
C ALA A 423 14.68 2.02 28.44
N ALA A 424 15.48 1.52 27.48
CA ALA A 424 16.78 2.08 27.17
C ALA A 424 16.72 3.43 26.47
N ILE A 425 15.68 3.70 25.68
CA ILE A 425 15.44 5.00 25.02
C ILE A 425 14.52 5.93 25.83
N GLY A 426 14.00 5.45 26.97
CA GLY A 426 13.19 6.27 27.90
C GLY A 426 11.75 6.50 27.47
N VAL A 427 11.16 5.62 26.64
CA VAL A 427 9.76 5.71 26.18
C VAL A 427 8.86 4.68 26.84
N LYS A 428 7.55 4.95 26.87
CA LYS A 428 6.56 4.07 27.49
C LYS A 428 6.11 2.98 26.51
N SER A 429 6.13 1.72 26.95
CA SER A 429 5.70 0.56 26.14
C SER A 429 4.38 -0.02 26.64
N VAL A 430 3.50 -0.33 25.67
CA VAL A 430 2.20 -0.97 25.87
C VAL A 430 2.22 -2.32 25.15
N PRO A 431 2.48 -3.43 25.85
CA PRO A 431 2.50 -4.76 25.25
C PRO A 431 1.10 -5.38 25.18
N TYR A 432 0.89 -6.26 24.20
CA TYR A 432 -0.29 -7.12 24.09
C TYR A 432 0.11 -8.53 23.67
N VAL A 433 -0.50 -9.55 24.27
CA VAL A 433 -0.23 -10.98 23.95
C VAL A 433 -1.46 -11.55 23.24
N ILE A 434 -1.23 -12.16 22.08
CA ILE A 434 -2.27 -12.74 21.23
C ILE A 434 -2.36 -14.25 21.52
N SER A 435 -3.58 -14.72 21.89
CA SER A 435 -3.85 -16.15 22.02
C SER A 435 -4.17 -16.80 20.66
N PRO A 436 -4.01 -18.13 20.53
CA PRO A 436 -4.40 -18.86 19.32
C PRO A 436 -5.89 -18.70 19.00
N GLU A 437 -6.75 -18.72 20.04
CA GLU A 437 -8.19 -18.58 19.92
C GLU A 437 -8.57 -17.20 19.36
N GLU A 438 -8.00 -16.12 19.89
CA GLU A 438 -8.22 -14.77 19.35
C GLU A 438 -7.76 -14.65 17.91
N PHE A 439 -6.60 -15.25 17.59
CA PHE A 439 -6.03 -15.23 16.25
C PHE A 439 -7.01 -15.77 15.21
N PHE A 440 -7.52 -16.99 15.42
CA PHE A 440 -8.45 -17.63 14.47
C PHE A 440 -9.86 -17.03 14.52
N TYR A 441 -10.31 -16.57 15.68
CA TYR A 441 -11.61 -15.92 15.82
C TYR A 441 -11.74 -14.64 14.99
N HIS A 442 -10.71 -13.80 15.00
CA HIS A 442 -10.71 -12.54 14.26
C HIS A 442 -10.27 -12.68 12.78
N LEU A 443 -9.80 -13.85 12.37
CA LEU A 443 -9.26 -14.04 11.03
C LEU A 443 -10.27 -13.69 9.90
N PRO A 444 -11.57 -14.04 9.96
CA PRO A 444 -12.54 -13.62 8.92
C PRO A 444 -12.67 -12.10 8.82
N GLN A 445 -12.67 -11.38 9.95
CA GLN A 445 -12.73 -9.92 9.98
C GLN A 445 -11.48 -9.30 9.38
N ILE A 446 -10.31 -9.82 9.73
CA ILE A 446 -9.02 -9.36 9.20
C ILE A 446 -8.99 -9.53 7.69
N ILE A 447 -9.44 -10.67 7.16
CA ILE A 447 -9.52 -10.93 5.72
C ILE A 447 -10.52 -10.00 5.02
N TRP A 448 -11.64 -9.69 5.67
CA TRP A 448 -12.59 -8.71 5.14
C TRP A 448 -11.95 -7.30 5.03
N HIS A 449 -11.18 -6.89 6.02
CA HIS A 449 -10.47 -5.61 5.96
C HIS A 449 -9.31 -5.61 4.93
N LEU A 450 -8.65 -6.75 4.70
CA LEU A 450 -7.64 -6.87 3.64
C LEU A 450 -8.20 -6.62 2.25
N ASP A 451 -9.50 -6.88 2.05
CA ASP A 451 -10.27 -6.50 0.87
C ASP A 451 -10.00 -7.39 -0.36
N ASP A 452 -8.78 -7.48 -0.87
CA ASP A 452 -8.30 -8.51 -1.80
C ASP A 452 -7.53 -9.58 -1.03
N PRO A 453 -7.47 -10.86 -1.47
CA PRO A 453 -6.74 -11.85 -0.72
C PRO A 453 -5.24 -11.51 -0.68
N MET A 454 -4.72 -11.46 0.54
CA MET A 454 -3.30 -11.23 0.81
C MET A 454 -2.90 -12.10 2.00
N ALA A 455 -1.93 -12.98 1.79
CA ALA A 455 -1.57 -14.04 2.71
C ALA A 455 -0.25 -13.79 3.47
N ASP A 456 0.05 -12.53 3.79
CA ASP A 456 1.09 -12.26 4.77
C ASP A 456 0.55 -12.48 6.19
N ALA A 457 1.12 -13.47 6.87
CA ALA A 457 0.74 -13.80 8.23
C ALA A 457 0.94 -12.66 9.23
N ALA A 458 1.85 -11.72 8.93
CA ALA A 458 2.09 -10.55 9.76
C ALA A 458 0.92 -9.54 9.77
N ALA A 459 -0.06 -9.68 8.86
CA ALA A 459 -1.28 -8.89 8.87
C ALA A 459 -2.07 -9.07 10.18
N VAL A 460 -2.13 -10.30 10.71
CA VAL A 460 -2.91 -10.60 11.91
C VAL A 460 -2.35 -9.87 13.14
N PRO A 461 -1.08 -10.06 13.54
CA PRO A 461 -0.54 -9.32 14.69
C PRO A 461 -0.53 -7.80 14.46
N LEU A 462 -0.39 -7.32 13.22
CA LEU A 462 -0.50 -5.89 12.92
C LEU A 462 -1.91 -5.35 13.19
N TRP A 463 -2.96 -6.13 12.88
CA TRP A 463 -4.34 -5.79 13.22
C TRP A 463 -4.52 -5.66 14.74
N PHE A 464 -3.97 -6.59 15.52
CA PHE A 464 -4.05 -6.55 16.99
C PHE A 464 -3.31 -5.36 17.60
N VAL A 465 -2.07 -5.07 17.15
CA VAL A 465 -1.34 -3.91 17.67
C VAL A 465 -2.02 -2.59 17.29
N ALA A 466 -2.63 -2.53 16.09
CA ALA A 466 -3.42 -1.37 15.66
C ALA A 466 -4.68 -1.19 16.52
N ARG A 467 -5.39 -2.28 16.86
CA ARG A 467 -6.52 -2.28 17.79
C ARG A 467 -6.14 -1.72 19.15
N GLU A 468 -5.01 -2.15 19.71
CA GLU A 468 -4.56 -1.67 21.01
C GLU A 468 -4.09 -0.20 20.97
N ALA A 469 -3.39 0.19 19.89
CA ALA A 469 -2.92 1.55 19.72
C ALA A 469 -4.08 2.54 19.53
N SER A 470 -5.11 2.19 18.77
CA SER A 470 -6.26 3.07 18.49
C SER A 470 -7.08 3.45 19.73
N LYS A 471 -6.92 2.72 20.84
CA LYS A 471 -7.52 3.07 22.14
C LYS A 471 -6.89 4.31 22.79
N GLN A 472 -5.68 4.70 22.37
CA GLN A 472 -4.89 5.76 23.01
C GLN A 472 -4.41 6.84 22.02
N VAL A 473 -4.20 6.49 20.74
CA VAL A 473 -3.66 7.41 19.73
C VAL A 473 -4.43 7.30 18.42
N LYS A 474 -4.37 8.36 17.59
CA LYS A 474 -4.94 8.38 16.22
C LYS A 474 -3.88 8.20 15.13
N VAL A 475 -2.60 8.37 15.47
CA VAL A 475 -1.47 8.27 14.54
C VAL A 475 -0.40 7.36 15.14
N VAL A 476 0.21 6.51 14.30
CA VAL A 476 1.38 5.71 14.68
C VAL A 476 2.47 5.78 13.62
N LEU A 477 3.72 5.84 14.08
CA LEU A 477 4.89 5.68 13.24
C LEU A 477 5.27 4.19 13.14
N SER A 478 5.67 3.74 11.94
CA SER A 478 6.10 2.36 11.69
C SER A 478 7.35 2.29 10.81
N GLY A 479 8.09 1.18 10.93
CA GLY A 479 9.36 0.93 10.26
C GLY A 479 9.29 0.37 8.84
N GLU A 480 8.12 0.39 8.20
CA GLU A 480 7.92 -0.16 6.86
C GLU A 480 8.79 0.55 5.81
N GLY A 481 9.25 -0.19 4.82
CA GLY A 481 10.11 0.31 3.74
C GLY A 481 11.61 0.32 4.06
N SER A 482 12.00 0.15 5.33
CA SER A 482 13.42 0.13 5.71
C SER A 482 14.19 -1.05 5.10
N ASP A 483 13.58 -2.22 5.01
CA ASP A 483 14.22 -3.42 4.45
C ASP A 483 14.47 -3.27 2.95
N GLU A 484 13.52 -2.71 2.23
CA GLU A 484 13.58 -2.47 0.79
C GLU A 484 14.61 -1.39 0.44
N LEU A 485 14.68 -0.31 1.21
CA LEU A 485 15.58 0.79 0.90
C LEU A 485 17.02 0.56 1.37
N PHE A 486 17.19 -0.07 2.53
CA PHE A 486 18.53 -0.23 3.16
C PHE A 486 19.08 -1.66 3.06
N GLY A 487 18.43 -2.57 2.34
CA GLY A 487 18.91 -3.94 2.11
C GLY A 487 18.77 -4.84 3.34
N GLY A 488 17.57 -4.92 3.93
CA GLY A 488 17.34 -5.62 5.19
C GLY A 488 17.03 -7.12 5.07
N TYR A 489 16.62 -7.61 3.91
CA TYR A 489 16.25 -9.00 3.75
C TYR A 489 17.48 -9.91 3.60
N ALA A 490 17.46 -11.02 4.33
CA ALA A 490 18.56 -12.02 4.28
C ALA A 490 18.78 -12.59 2.86
N ILE A 491 17.72 -12.63 2.05
CA ILE A 491 17.79 -13.12 0.66
C ILE A 491 18.67 -12.24 -0.24
N TYR A 492 18.86 -10.97 0.09
CA TYR A 492 19.76 -10.06 -0.63
C TYR A 492 21.24 -10.45 -0.47
N HIS A 493 21.57 -11.21 0.59
CA HIS A 493 22.92 -11.72 0.77
C HIS A 493 23.18 -12.90 -0.18
N GLN A 494 23.64 -12.61 -1.39
CA GLN A 494 24.01 -13.63 -2.37
C GLN A 494 25.46 -14.09 -2.18
N PRO A 495 25.71 -15.40 -1.97
CA PRO A 495 27.09 -15.95 -1.93
C PRO A 495 27.87 -15.60 -3.20
N GLY A 496 29.19 -15.40 -3.07
CA GLY A 496 30.05 -15.04 -4.20
C GLY A 496 29.96 -16.02 -5.38
N VAL A 497 29.81 -17.32 -5.12
CA VAL A 497 29.65 -18.35 -6.14
C VAL A 497 28.34 -18.18 -6.93
N VAL A 498 27.25 -17.78 -6.27
CA VAL A 498 25.95 -17.51 -6.94
C VAL A 498 26.08 -16.30 -7.84
N ARG A 499 26.73 -15.24 -7.36
CA ARG A 499 27.02 -14.03 -8.17
C ARG A 499 27.91 -14.35 -9.37
N ALA A 500 28.95 -15.16 -9.19
CA ALA A 500 29.76 -15.62 -10.31
C ALA A 500 28.94 -16.43 -11.33
N GLY A 501 27.91 -17.14 -10.89
CA GLY A 501 26.98 -17.87 -11.73
C GLY A 501 26.18 -16.98 -12.68
N GLU A 502 25.94 -15.70 -12.32
CA GLU A 502 25.24 -14.75 -13.22
C GLU A 502 25.99 -14.50 -14.53
N HIS A 503 27.31 -14.64 -14.54
CA HIS A 503 28.15 -14.47 -15.71
C HIS A 503 28.37 -15.76 -16.51
N LEU A 504 27.79 -16.89 -16.07
CA LEU A 504 27.90 -18.14 -16.80
C LEU A 504 27.00 -18.12 -18.05
N PRO A 505 27.53 -18.52 -19.22
CA PRO A 505 26.70 -18.73 -20.39
C PRO A 505 25.75 -19.94 -20.18
N ASP A 506 24.66 -19.98 -20.91
CA ASP A 506 23.62 -20.99 -20.72
C ASP A 506 24.14 -22.43 -20.81
N TRP A 507 25.10 -22.70 -21.72
CA TRP A 507 25.73 -24.01 -21.82
C TRP A 507 26.49 -24.43 -20.56
N GLY A 508 27.02 -23.49 -19.76
CA GLY A 508 27.66 -23.73 -18.48
C GLY A 508 26.69 -23.94 -17.33
N ARG A 509 25.47 -23.40 -17.43
CA ARG A 509 24.40 -23.53 -16.43
C ARG A 509 23.70 -24.89 -16.47
N VAL A 510 23.55 -25.49 -17.68
CA VAL A 510 22.86 -26.78 -17.84
C VAL A 510 23.49 -27.91 -17.02
N PRO A 511 24.83 -28.12 -17.02
CA PRO A 511 25.45 -29.14 -16.19
C PRO A 511 25.22 -28.92 -14.69
N LEU A 512 25.28 -27.66 -14.21
CA LEU A 512 25.04 -27.32 -12.81
C LEU A 512 23.60 -27.62 -12.39
N ARG A 513 22.64 -27.31 -13.26
CA ARG A 513 21.21 -27.63 -13.03
C ARG A 513 20.98 -29.15 -12.95
N ARG A 514 21.60 -29.92 -13.87
CA ARG A 514 21.55 -31.40 -13.82
C ARG A 514 22.18 -31.96 -12.55
N ALA A 515 23.32 -31.44 -12.14
CA ALA A 515 23.98 -31.83 -10.89
C ALA A 515 23.09 -31.52 -9.66
N ALA A 516 22.47 -30.34 -9.62
CA ALA A 516 21.55 -29.97 -8.56
C ALA A 516 20.33 -30.93 -8.48
N ALA A 517 19.78 -31.33 -9.63
CA ALA A 517 18.64 -32.25 -9.71
C ALA A 517 18.96 -33.67 -9.19
N LEU A 518 20.21 -34.09 -9.22
CA LEU A 518 20.66 -35.38 -8.68
C LEU A 518 20.78 -35.39 -7.14
N ILE A 519 20.80 -34.23 -6.52
CA ILE A 519 20.90 -34.10 -5.06
C ILE A 519 19.48 -34.13 -4.47
N PRO A 520 19.18 -35.01 -3.49
CA PRO A 520 17.86 -35.07 -2.87
C PRO A 520 17.45 -33.73 -2.22
N ALA A 521 16.15 -33.48 -2.18
CA ALA A 521 15.59 -32.31 -1.50
C ALA A 521 16.00 -32.31 -0.02
N GLY A 522 16.38 -31.15 0.52
CA GLY A 522 16.83 -31.00 1.92
C GLY A 522 18.34 -31.21 2.15
N VAL A 523 19.10 -31.73 1.17
CA VAL A 523 20.55 -31.88 1.31
C VAL A 523 21.26 -30.54 1.12
N LYS A 524 22.19 -30.22 2.03
CA LYS A 524 23.01 -28.99 1.95
C LYS A 524 23.81 -28.96 0.63
N GLY A 525 23.77 -27.81 -0.05
CA GLY A 525 24.46 -27.59 -1.31
C GLY A 525 23.56 -27.64 -2.54
N ARG A 526 22.46 -28.38 -2.55
CA ARG A 526 21.51 -28.41 -3.65
C ARG A 526 21.01 -26.99 -4.00
N GLY A 527 20.46 -26.26 -3.02
CA GLY A 527 19.95 -24.89 -3.25
C GLY A 527 21.04 -23.88 -3.65
N LEU A 528 22.31 -24.12 -3.31
CA LEU A 528 23.42 -23.30 -3.80
C LEU A 528 23.65 -23.52 -5.31
N LEU A 529 23.72 -24.80 -5.74
CA LEU A 529 23.87 -25.16 -7.15
C LEU A 529 22.69 -24.70 -8.00
N GLU A 530 21.47 -24.88 -7.50
CA GLU A 530 20.27 -24.38 -8.16
C GLU A 530 20.36 -22.86 -8.40
N ARG A 531 20.61 -22.08 -7.34
CA ARG A 531 20.75 -20.61 -7.46
C ARG A 531 21.90 -20.18 -8.36
N THR A 532 23.01 -20.92 -8.38
CA THR A 532 24.15 -20.61 -9.28
C THR A 532 23.81 -20.92 -10.74
N SER A 533 22.93 -21.90 -11.00
CA SER A 533 22.56 -22.35 -12.34
C SER A 533 21.38 -21.58 -12.98
N ILE A 534 20.67 -20.76 -12.20
CA ILE A 534 19.47 -20.04 -12.65
C ILE A 534 19.73 -18.53 -12.56
N PRO A 535 19.57 -17.75 -13.66
CA PRO A 535 19.70 -16.29 -13.63
C PRO A 535 18.80 -15.64 -12.58
N LEU A 536 19.23 -14.50 -12.02
CA LEU A 536 18.47 -13.79 -10.99
C LEU A 536 17.03 -13.50 -11.44
N ARG A 537 16.84 -13.01 -12.67
CA ARG A 537 15.52 -12.72 -13.23
C ARG A 537 14.58 -13.94 -13.37
N CYS A 538 15.14 -15.17 -13.38
CA CYS A 538 14.38 -16.41 -13.47
C CYS A 538 14.19 -17.12 -12.12
N ARG A 539 14.72 -16.58 -11.01
CA ARG A 539 14.64 -17.20 -9.68
C ARG A 539 14.16 -16.29 -8.58
N TYR A 540 14.11 -14.98 -8.83
CA TYR A 540 13.66 -14.00 -7.85
C TYR A 540 12.55 -13.14 -8.42
N ILE A 541 11.35 -13.31 -7.91
CA ILE A 541 10.16 -12.53 -8.28
C ILE A 541 9.73 -11.56 -7.15
N GLY A 542 10.52 -11.48 -6.08
CA GLY A 542 10.23 -10.73 -4.86
C GLY A 542 10.35 -11.63 -3.63
N ASN A 543 10.20 -11.04 -2.46
CA ASN A 543 10.40 -11.72 -1.18
C ASN A 543 9.33 -12.77 -0.84
N ALA A 544 8.21 -12.79 -1.57
CA ALA A 544 7.03 -13.60 -1.29
C ALA A 544 6.81 -14.81 -2.19
N HIS A 545 7.78 -15.32 -2.89
CA HIS A 545 7.58 -16.49 -3.75
C HIS A 545 7.12 -17.71 -2.92
N VAL A 546 5.88 -18.20 -3.17
CA VAL A 546 5.26 -19.32 -2.42
C VAL A 546 5.15 -20.56 -3.28
N PHE A 547 4.30 -20.56 -4.30
CA PHE A 547 4.08 -21.71 -5.16
C PHE A 547 4.92 -21.63 -6.44
N ALA A 548 5.56 -22.75 -6.81
CA ALA A 548 6.17 -22.91 -8.12
C ALA A 548 5.10 -23.17 -9.20
N SER A 549 5.44 -22.95 -10.47
CA SER A 549 4.47 -23.04 -11.58
C SER A 549 3.79 -24.40 -11.71
N ASP A 550 4.54 -25.50 -11.51
CA ASP A 550 4.01 -26.87 -11.51
C ASP A 550 3.02 -27.13 -10.37
N GLN A 551 3.28 -26.59 -9.19
CA GLN A 551 2.37 -26.65 -8.06
C GLN A 551 1.09 -25.83 -8.30
N ILE A 552 1.20 -24.69 -8.97
CA ILE A 552 0.04 -23.87 -9.36
C ILE A 552 -0.83 -24.64 -10.33
N GLU A 553 -0.24 -25.31 -11.33
CA GLU A 553 -1.00 -26.13 -12.28
C GLU A 553 -1.72 -27.32 -11.61
N GLU A 554 -1.12 -27.95 -10.60
CA GLU A 554 -1.78 -29.01 -9.80
C GLU A 554 -3.03 -28.47 -9.08
N ILE A 555 -2.98 -27.20 -8.63
CA ILE A 555 -4.04 -26.57 -7.82
C ILE A 555 -5.14 -25.96 -8.71
N THR A 556 -4.77 -25.22 -9.76
CA THR A 556 -5.71 -24.42 -10.58
C THR A 556 -6.00 -25.02 -11.97
N GLY A 557 -5.34 -26.11 -12.33
CA GLY A 557 -5.31 -26.59 -13.70
C GLY A 557 -4.36 -25.80 -14.60
N PRO A 558 -4.29 -26.13 -15.92
CA PRO A 558 -3.40 -25.45 -16.85
C PRO A 558 -3.78 -23.98 -17.07
N GLY A 559 -2.79 -23.13 -17.31
CA GLY A 559 -2.99 -21.68 -17.59
C GLY A 559 -1.69 -20.99 -17.96
N ALA A 560 -1.79 -19.79 -18.53
CA ALA A 560 -0.66 -19.09 -19.15
C ALA A 560 0.01 -18.04 -18.25
N ALA A 561 -0.67 -17.54 -17.21
CA ALA A 561 -0.15 -16.45 -16.39
C ALA A 561 1.16 -16.83 -15.68
N SER A 562 2.20 -16.06 -15.95
CA SER A 562 3.52 -16.22 -15.36
C SER A 562 3.82 -15.07 -14.37
N PRO A 563 4.44 -15.35 -13.21
CA PRO A 563 4.90 -14.27 -12.32
C PRO A 563 5.97 -13.39 -12.98
N TYR A 564 6.69 -13.90 -13.96
CA TYR A 564 7.74 -13.17 -14.68
C TYR A 564 7.20 -12.04 -15.56
N GLU A 565 5.93 -12.10 -15.98
CA GLU A 565 5.27 -10.99 -16.70
C GLU A 565 5.23 -9.71 -15.85
N VAL A 566 5.14 -9.87 -14.53
CA VAL A 566 5.15 -8.75 -13.57
C VAL A 566 6.57 -8.22 -13.36
N THR A 567 7.56 -9.11 -13.27
CA THR A 567 8.93 -8.73 -12.87
C THR A 567 9.86 -8.40 -14.03
N ASN A 568 9.63 -8.94 -15.23
CA ASN A 568 10.50 -8.70 -16.39
C ASN A 568 10.71 -7.22 -16.72
N PRO A 569 9.66 -6.35 -16.76
CA PRO A 569 9.88 -4.92 -17.03
C PRO A 569 10.75 -4.22 -15.97
N ILE A 570 10.74 -4.74 -14.73
CA ILE A 570 11.57 -4.21 -13.64
C ILE A 570 13.03 -4.64 -13.83
N TYR A 571 13.25 -5.88 -14.25
CA TYR A 571 14.59 -6.37 -14.60
C TYR A 571 15.17 -5.65 -15.81
N ASP A 572 14.34 -5.36 -16.82
CA ASP A 572 14.77 -4.59 -17.99
C ASP A 572 15.24 -3.18 -17.56
N GLN A 573 14.50 -2.51 -16.69
CA GLN A 573 14.92 -1.23 -16.07
C GLN A 573 16.25 -1.37 -15.31
N ALA A 574 16.42 -2.44 -14.53
CA ALA A 574 17.65 -2.68 -13.76
C ALA A 574 18.87 -2.91 -14.66
N GLU A 575 18.70 -3.65 -15.76
CA GLU A 575 19.74 -3.91 -16.77
C GLU A 575 20.10 -2.62 -17.52
N GLU A 576 19.14 -1.82 -17.95
CA GLU A 576 19.35 -0.51 -18.60
C GLU A 576 20.15 0.45 -17.72
N THR A 577 19.94 0.42 -16.42
CA THR A 577 20.61 1.29 -15.45
C THR A 577 21.89 0.67 -14.87
N GLY A 578 22.21 -0.58 -15.20
CA GLY A 578 23.43 -1.28 -14.78
C GLY A 578 23.49 -1.55 -13.27
N LEU A 579 22.35 -1.90 -12.64
CA LEU A 579 22.28 -2.16 -11.21
C LEU A 579 23.04 -3.46 -10.82
N ASP A 580 23.61 -3.45 -9.62
CA ASP A 580 24.13 -4.66 -8.99
C ASP A 580 22.98 -5.60 -8.54
N ASP A 581 23.33 -6.83 -8.15
CA ASP A 581 22.39 -7.87 -7.74
C ASP A 581 21.48 -7.45 -6.57
N VAL A 582 22.03 -6.77 -5.55
CA VAL A 582 21.27 -6.30 -4.38
C VAL A 582 20.33 -5.19 -4.78
N SER A 583 20.81 -4.20 -5.52
CA SER A 583 19.98 -3.07 -5.99
C SER A 583 18.89 -3.52 -6.95
N THR A 584 19.16 -4.52 -7.80
CA THR A 584 18.15 -5.15 -8.66
C THR A 584 17.05 -5.83 -7.84
N MET A 585 17.40 -6.62 -6.83
CA MET A 585 16.43 -7.27 -5.94
C MET A 585 15.60 -6.24 -5.15
N GLN A 586 16.24 -5.15 -4.67
CA GLN A 586 15.53 -4.05 -4.04
C GLN A 586 14.53 -3.39 -4.99
N LEU A 587 14.93 -3.13 -6.26
CA LEU A 587 14.04 -2.54 -7.25
C LEU A 587 12.83 -3.43 -7.53
N VAL A 588 13.00 -4.75 -7.56
CA VAL A 588 11.91 -5.72 -7.67
C VAL A 588 10.98 -5.60 -6.46
N ASP A 589 11.53 -5.62 -5.24
CA ASP A 589 10.70 -5.56 -4.02
C ASP A 589 9.99 -4.21 -3.86
N ILE A 590 10.64 -3.09 -4.19
CA ILE A 590 10.03 -1.75 -4.16
C ILE A 590 8.80 -1.68 -5.09
N ASN A 591 8.84 -2.35 -6.26
CA ASN A 591 7.75 -2.30 -7.23
C ASN A 591 6.73 -3.45 -7.08
N THR A 592 7.00 -4.47 -6.29
CA THR A 592 6.11 -5.64 -6.11
C THR A 592 5.73 -5.86 -4.65
N TRP A 593 6.65 -6.36 -3.84
CA TRP A 593 6.45 -6.73 -2.44
C TRP A 593 6.01 -5.56 -1.56
N LEU A 594 6.72 -4.42 -1.64
CA LEU A 594 6.40 -3.23 -0.86
C LEU A 594 4.98 -2.73 -1.16
N VAL A 595 4.63 -2.63 -2.44
CA VAL A 595 3.35 -2.04 -2.89
C VAL A 595 2.18 -2.99 -2.74
N GLY A 596 2.39 -4.29 -3.03
CA GLY A 596 1.30 -5.27 -3.10
C GLY A 596 1.02 -5.97 -1.77
N ASP A 597 2.00 -6.00 -0.86
CA ASP A 597 1.89 -6.66 0.43
C ASP A 597 2.10 -5.69 1.60
N ILE A 598 3.33 -5.17 1.78
CA ILE A 598 3.71 -4.43 2.98
C ILE A 598 2.81 -3.21 3.22
N LEU A 599 2.61 -2.35 2.22
CA LEU A 599 1.82 -1.13 2.35
C LEU A 599 0.31 -1.40 2.37
N VAL A 600 -0.14 -2.43 1.65
CA VAL A 600 -1.56 -2.84 1.67
C VAL A 600 -1.95 -3.32 3.07
N LYS A 601 -1.21 -4.27 3.65
CA LYS A 601 -1.51 -4.73 5.01
C LYS A 601 -1.39 -3.61 6.04
N ALA A 602 -0.37 -2.75 5.90
CA ALA A 602 -0.14 -1.63 6.82
C ALA A 602 -1.35 -0.67 6.84
N ASP A 603 -1.81 -0.22 5.67
CA ASP A 603 -3.00 0.64 5.56
C ASP A 603 -4.27 -0.07 6.03
N ARG A 604 -4.51 -1.31 5.55
CA ARG A 604 -5.76 -2.03 5.85
C ARG A 604 -5.91 -2.38 7.32
N MET A 605 -4.85 -2.87 7.96
CA MET A 605 -4.90 -3.32 9.35
C MET A 605 -5.02 -2.16 10.33
N THR A 606 -4.36 -1.03 10.04
CA THR A 606 -4.47 0.16 10.89
C THR A 606 -5.81 0.87 10.66
N MET A 607 -6.24 1.00 9.40
CA MET A 607 -7.52 1.64 9.08
C MET A 607 -8.74 0.82 9.51
N ALA A 608 -8.63 -0.49 9.71
CA ALA A 608 -9.65 -1.29 10.37
C ALA A 608 -10.05 -0.72 11.75
N HIS A 609 -9.15 0.03 12.37
CA HIS A 609 -9.30 0.65 13.69
C HIS A 609 -9.26 2.19 13.65
N SER A 610 -9.46 2.81 12.48
CA SER A 610 -9.39 4.27 12.33
C SER A 610 -8.07 4.86 12.86
N LEU A 611 -6.95 4.18 12.59
CA LEU A 611 -5.61 4.55 13.02
C LEU A 611 -4.75 4.92 11.81
N GLU A 612 -4.16 6.12 11.79
CA GLU A 612 -3.25 6.55 10.74
C GLU A 612 -1.85 5.97 10.93
N LEU A 613 -1.36 5.21 9.95
CA LEU A 613 0.03 4.76 9.95
C LEU A 613 0.88 5.65 9.05
N ARG A 614 2.02 6.10 9.57
CA ARG A 614 3.07 6.87 8.89
C ARG A 614 4.36 6.07 8.81
N VAL A 615 5.07 6.21 7.70
CA VAL A 615 6.22 5.37 7.34
C VAL A 615 7.46 6.22 6.99
N PRO A 616 8.18 6.74 8.00
CA PRO A 616 9.26 7.71 7.79
C PRO A 616 10.39 7.24 6.86
N PHE A 617 10.63 5.92 6.76
CA PHE A 617 11.60 5.39 5.80
C PHE A 617 11.19 5.60 4.34
N LEU A 618 9.89 5.70 4.04
CA LEU A 618 9.37 5.93 2.68
C LEU A 618 9.16 7.42 2.37
N ASP A 619 9.91 8.28 3.02
CA ASP A 619 10.03 9.68 2.63
C ASP A 619 10.89 9.81 1.36
N ARG A 620 10.50 10.67 0.42
CA ARG A 620 11.25 10.90 -0.82
C ARG A 620 12.70 11.37 -0.59
N GLU A 621 12.94 12.10 0.51
CA GLU A 621 14.29 12.57 0.88
C GLU A 621 15.14 11.39 1.40
N VAL A 622 14.54 10.49 2.18
CA VAL A 622 15.19 9.24 2.60
C VAL A 622 15.51 8.37 1.39
N MET A 623 14.56 8.24 0.44
CA MET A 623 14.80 7.53 -0.83
C MET A 623 15.97 8.11 -1.60
N THR A 624 16.13 9.44 -1.63
CA THR A 624 17.24 10.11 -2.34
C THR A 624 18.61 9.70 -1.77
N VAL A 625 18.71 9.51 -0.46
CA VAL A 625 19.93 9.03 0.20
C VAL A 625 20.08 7.52 -0.03
N ALA A 626 19.03 6.73 0.21
CA ALA A 626 19.06 5.28 0.10
C ALA A 626 19.39 4.80 -1.34
N ALA A 627 18.92 5.50 -2.37
CA ALA A 627 19.16 5.20 -3.76
C ALA A 627 20.66 5.23 -4.16
N ARG A 628 21.48 5.95 -3.39
CA ARG A 628 22.92 6.12 -3.65
C ARG A 628 23.80 5.16 -2.86
N LEU A 629 23.25 4.38 -1.94
CA LEU A 629 24.02 3.45 -1.10
C LEU A 629 24.76 2.44 -1.96
N ALA A 630 26.06 2.32 -1.74
CA ALA A 630 26.85 1.26 -2.32
C ALA A 630 26.38 -0.11 -1.82
N ARG A 631 26.64 -1.16 -2.60
CA ARG A 631 26.26 -2.52 -2.22
C ARG A 631 26.74 -2.93 -0.84
N GLU A 632 27.98 -2.61 -0.49
CA GLU A 632 28.64 -2.92 0.78
C GLU A 632 28.02 -2.15 1.96
N GLU A 633 27.42 -0.99 1.70
CA GLU A 633 26.69 -0.18 2.68
C GLU A 633 25.30 -0.77 2.99
N LYS A 634 24.75 -1.56 2.07
CA LYS A 634 23.51 -2.32 2.23
C LYS A 634 23.80 -3.68 2.90
N ILE A 635 24.68 -4.47 2.28
CA ILE A 635 25.07 -5.82 2.71
C ILE A 635 26.58 -5.87 2.90
N GLY A 636 27.06 -5.65 4.09
CA GLY A 636 28.48 -5.57 4.41
C GLY A 636 28.82 -6.14 5.80
N ALA A 637 30.09 -6.50 6.03
CA ALA A 637 30.59 -6.98 7.30
C ALA A 637 29.78 -8.16 7.90
N GLY A 638 29.17 -8.99 7.06
CA GLY A 638 28.36 -10.13 7.49
C GLY A 638 26.97 -9.77 8.03
N THR A 639 26.51 -8.51 7.83
CA THR A 639 25.21 -8.02 8.28
C THR A 639 24.42 -7.37 7.16
N THR A 640 23.11 -7.25 7.35
CA THR A 640 22.19 -6.47 6.52
C THR A 640 22.05 -5.06 7.07
N LYS A 641 21.65 -4.07 6.24
CA LYS A 641 21.49 -2.65 6.63
C LYS A 641 22.77 -2.05 7.24
N ALA A 642 23.94 -2.39 6.70
CA ALA A 642 25.21 -2.07 7.33
C ALA A 642 25.38 -0.57 7.62
N ALA A 643 25.11 0.31 6.65
CA ALA A 643 25.19 1.76 6.85
C ALA A 643 24.13 2.30 7.81
N LEU A 644 22.88 1.79 7.76
CA LEU A 644 21.82 2.18 8.68
C LEU A 644 22.19 1.78 10.12
N ARG A 645 22.74 0.58 10.34
CA ARG A 645 23.21 0.15 11.66
C ARG A 645 24.30 1.06 12.21
N THR A 646 25.25 1.44 11.36
CA THR A 646 26.31 2.38 11.73
C THR A 646 25.72 3.74 12.09
N ALA A 647 24.84 4.29 11.27
CA ALA A 647 24.15 5.57 11.55
C ALA A 647 23.38 5.55 12.86
N MET A 648 22.59 4.50 13.08
CA MET A 648 21.72 4.39 14.26
C MET A 648 22.50 4.02 15.54
N SER A 649 23.75 3.58 15.46
CA SER A 649 24.59 3.34 16.65
C SER A 649 24.90 4.60 17.45
N GLU A 650 24.67 5.79 16.88
CA GLU A 650 24.82 7.08 17.58
C GLU A 650 23.63 7.37 18.51
N VAL A 651 22.44 6.84 18.22
CA VAL A 651 21.18 7.14 18.93
C VAL A 651 20.57 5.94 19.63
N LEU A 652 20.96 4.71 19.26
CA LEU A 652 20.45 3.48 19.84
C LEU A 652 21.47 2.84 20.79
N PRO A 653 21.01 2.15 21.87
CA PRO A 653 21.84 1.26 22.63
C PRO A 653 22.52 0.23 21.72
N LYS A 654 23.79 -0.07 21.98
CA LYS A 654 24.58 -1.00 21.15
C LYS A 654 23.89 -2.36 20.92
N ALA A 655 23.21 -2.86 21.95
CA ALA A 655 22.45 -4.10 21.87
C ALA A 655 21.30 -4.02 20.85
N ALA A 656 20.57 -2.90 20.78
CA ALA A 656 19.50 -2.70 19.82
C ALA A 656 20.02 -2.46 18.39
N ALA A 657 21.07 -1.66 18.22
CA ALA A 657 21.66 -1.34 16.92
C ALA A 657 22.26 -2.60 16.23
N GLN A 658 22.83 -3.54 17.01
CA GLN A 658 23.49 -4.74 16.48
C GLN A 658 22.61 -6.00 16.49
N ARG A 659 21.39 -5.92 17.03
CA ARG A 659 20.48 -7.06 17.15
C ARG A 659 20.17 -7.67 15.78
N ALA A 660 20.27 -9.00 15.69
CA ALA A 660 19.88 -9.73 14.49
C ALA A 660 18.35 -9.61 14.27
N LYS A 661 17.94 -9.48 13.01
CA LYS A 661 16.54 -9.47 12.64
C LYS A 661 15.90 -10.82 12.98
N LEU A 662 14.84 -10.81 13.80
CA LEU A 662 14.05 -12.02 14.07
C LEU A 662 12.95 -12.19 12.99
N GLY A 663 12.49 -11.10 12.39
CA GLY A 663 11.26 -11.01 11.65
C GLY A 663 10.09 -10.96 12.64
N PHE A 664 8.85 -10.91 12.14
CA PHE A 664 7.65 -11.03 12.98
C PHE A 664 7.15 -12.48 12.91
N PRO A 665 7.69 -13.41 13.73
CA PRO A 665 7.36 -14.83 13.63
C PRO A 665 5.92 -15.06 14.10
N VAL A 666 5.11 -15.70 13.26
CA VAL A 666 3.75 -16.13 13.59
C VAL A 666 3.72 -17.65 13.69
N PRO A 667 3.21 -18.27 14.78
CA PRO A 667 3.31 -19.70 15.01
C PRO A 667 2.33 -20.56 14.20
N ILE A 668 1.89 -20.12 13.02
CA ILE A 668 0.92 -20.80 12.14
C ILE A 668 1.35 -22.24 11.86
N GLY A 669 2.62 -22.46 11.55
CA GLY A 669 3.11 -23.80 11.22
C GLY A 669 2.95 -24.80 12.37
N HIS A 670 2.94 -24.35 13.61
CA HIS A 670 2.65 -25.19 14.79
C HIS A 670 1.15 -25.44 14.92
N TRP A 671 0.35 -24.40 14.80
CA TRP A 671 -1.10 -24.52 14.93
C TRP A 671 -1.70 -25.41 13.83
N LEU A 672 -1.23 -25.30 12.59
CA LEU A 672 -1.69 -26.15 11.48
C LEU A 672 -1.32 -27.64 11.64
N LYS A 673 -0.31 -27.97 12.44
CA LYS A 673 0.01 -29.37 12.80
C LYS A 673 -0.80 -29.87 13.98
N GLY A 674 -1.33 -28.98 14.81
CA GLY A 674 -2.08 -29.25 16.04
C GLY A 674 -3.53 -28.78 15.95
N ASP A 675 -3.87 -27.78 16.77
CA ASP A 675 -5.24 -27.35 17.05
C ASP A 675 -6.00 -26.82 15.85
N ALA A 676 -5.33 -26.13 14.91
CA ALA A 676 -5.95 -25.59 13.71
C ALA A 676 -6.06 -26.60 12.54
N TYR A 677 -5.61 -27.85 12.70
CA TYR A 677 -5.70 -28.86 11.63
C TYR A 677 -7.17 -29.13 11.25
N GLY A 678 -8.03 -29.38 12.27
CA GLY A 678 -9.46 -29.66 12.05
C GLY A 678 -10.18 -28.51 11.34
N PHE A 679 -9.92 -27.30 11.80
CA PHE A 679 -10.44 -26.08 11.15
C PHE A 679 -10.02 -25.98 9.68
N THR A 680 -8.73 -26.22 9.39
CA THR A 680 -8.20 -26.12 8.03
C THR A 680 -8.80 -27.20 7.11
N ASP A 681 -8.86 -28.47 7.55
CA ASP A 681 -9.47 -29.54 6.75
C ASP A 681 -10.95 -29.29 6.49
N GLN A 682 -11.68 -28.80 7.49
CA GLN A 682 -13.08 -28.41 7.32
C GLN A 682 -13.25 -27.24 6.36
N LEU A 683 -12.45 -26.17 6.49
CA LEU A 683 -12.50 -25.04 5.58
C LEU A 683 -12.26 -25.43 4.13
N LEU A 684 -11.26 -26.28 3.86
CA LEU A 684 -10.95 -26.81 2.53
C LEU A 684 -12.04 -27.72 1.97
N ARG A 685 -12.91 -28.31 2.80
CA ARG A 685 -14.08 -29.07 2.37
C ARG A 685 -15.29 -28.19 2.07
N ASP A 686 -15.51 -27.19 2.91
CA ASP A 686 -16.76 -26.41 2.95
C ASP A 686 -16.75 -25.26 1.92
N ALA A 687 -15.57 -24.70 1.61
CA ALA A 687 -15.44 -23.62 0.64
C ALA A 687 -15.84 -24.08 -0.77
N GLN A 688 -16.74 -23.33 -1.42
CA GLN A 688 -17.25 -23.63 -2.78
C GLN A 688 -16.28 -23.14 -3.85
N THR A 689 -15.02 -23.58 -3.76
CA THR A 689 -13.91 -23.12 -4.61
C THR A 689 -13.56 -24.08 -5.76
N ASP A 690 -14.39 -25.07 -6.06
CA ASP A 690 -14.09 -26.15 -7.04
C ASP A 690 -13.80 -25.65 -8.45
N GLU A 691 -14.39 -24.52 -8.83
CA GLU A 691 -14.15 -23.88 -10.13
C GLU A 691 -12.72 -23.31 -10.24
N TRP A 692 -12.12 -22.95 -9.09
CA TRP A 692 -10.86 -22.19 -9.01
C TRP A 692 -9.71 -23.00 -8.46
N VAL A 693 -9.98 -23.87 -7.50
CA VAL A 693 -8.98 -24.65 -6.75
C VAL A 693 -9.39 -26.10 -6.66
N ASN A 694 -8.52 -26.99 -7.10
CA ASN A 694 -8.68 -28.42 -6.91
C ASN A 694 -8.59 -28.77 -5.42
N ARG A 695 -9.76 -28.95 -4.78
CA ARG A 695 -9.85 -29.28 -3.34
C ARG A 695 -9.11 -30.55 -2.97
N GLY A 696 -9.06 -31.54 -3.86
CA GLY A 696 -8.29 -32.76 -3.65
C GLY A 696 -6.79 -32.51 -3.56
N ALA A 697 -6.25 -31.63 -4.44
CA ALA A 697 -4.85 -31.21 -4.40
C ALA A 697 -4.55 -30.38 -3.12
N ALA A 698 -5.42 -29.44 -2.77
CA ALA A 698 -5.29 -28.64 -1.56
C ALA A 698 -5.25 -29.50 -0.27
N ARG A 699 -6.13 -30.51 -0.17
CA ARG A 699 -6.14 -31.44 0.97
C ARG A 699 -4.92 -32.35 1.00
N ARG A 700 -4.43 -32.83 -0.16
CA ARG A 700 -3.15 -33.57 -0.22
C ARG A 700 -1.99 -32.73 0.29
N LEU A 701 -1.95 -31.40 0.01
CA LEU A 701 -0.93 -30.53 0.59
C LEU A 701 -1.01 -30.47 2.12
N LEU A 702 -2.20 -30.40 2.69
CA LEU A 702 -2.40 -30.42 4.16
C LEU A 702 -1.89 -31.75 4.76
N GLU A 703 -2.19 -32.88 4.15
CA GLU A 703 -1.72 -34.22 4.59
C GLU A 703 -0.18 -34.31 4.49
N ARG A 704 0.40 -33.90 3.36
CA ARG A 704 1.86 -33.87 3.16
C ARG A 704 2.56 -32.99 4.18
N PHE A 705 2.01 -31.80 4.45
CA PHE A 705 2.56 -30.90 5.48
C PHE A 705 2.54 -31.56 6.88
N ARG A 706 1.42 -32.20 7.24
CA ARG A 706 1.29 -32.93 8.52
C ARG A 706 2.29 -34.08 8.62
N ALA A 707 2.54 -34.79 7.53
CA ALA A 707 3.53 -35.86 7.44
C ALA A 707 4.99 -35.37 7.49
N GLY A 708 5.22 -34.06 7.45
CA GLY A 708 6.57 -33.47 7.51
C GLY A 708 7.30 -33.44 6.17
N ASP A 709 6.59 -33.48 5.04
CA ASP A 709 7.18 -33.37 3.70
C ASP A 709 7.95 -32.05 3.55
N PRO A 710 9.28 -32.08 3.30
CA PRO A 710 10.09 -30.87 3.16
C PRO A 710 9.73 -30.01 1.94
N GLY A 711 9.00 -30.55 0.96
CA GLY A 711 8.50 -29.82 -0.19
C GLY A 711 7.25 -28.99 0.09
N VAL A 712 6.64 -29.08 1.27
CA VAL A 712 5.43 -28.37 1.65
C VAL A 712 5.66 -27.57 2.94
N SER A 713 5.60 -26.26 2.85
CA SER A 713 5.68 -25.36 4.00
C SER A 713 4.28 -24.92 4.46
N TRP A 714 4.19 -24.40 5.67
CA TRP A 714 2.96 -23.79 6.19
C TRP A 714 2.46 -22.63 5.32
N ARG A 715 3.32 -21.93 4.59
CA ARG A 715 2.96 -20.83 3.69
C ARG A 715 2.05 -21.28 2.56
N HIS A 716 2.27 -22.46 1.98
CA HIS A 716 1.38 -23.02 0.95
C HIS A 716 -0.06 -23.18 1.47
N LEU A 717 -0.21 -23.70 2.69
CA LEU A 717 -1.51 -23.86 3.32
C LEU A 717 -2.14 -22.52 3.69
N TRP A 718 -1.34 -21.58 4.18
CA TRP A 718 -1.81 -20.27 4.59
C TRP A 718 -2.39 -19.47 3.41
N VAL A 719 -1.73 -19.51 2.26
CA VAL A 719 -2.25 -18.92 1.00
C VAL A 719 -3.61 -19.52 0.64
N LEU A 720 -3.77 -20.84 0.72
CA LEU A 720 -5.05 -21.49 0.44
C LEU A 720 -6.13 -21.17 1.48
N ILE A 721 -5.79 -21.14 2.77
CA ILE A 721 -6.71 -20.76 3.87
C ILE A 721 -7.24 -19.34 3.65
N VAL A 722 -6.36 -18.38 3.38
CA VAL A 722 -6.74 -16.99 3.15
C VAL A 722 -7.64 -16.88 1.92
N PHE A 723 -7.33 -17.56 0.82
CA PHE A 723 -8.17 -17.58 -0.38
C PHE A 723 -9.56 -18.19 -0.10
N CYS A 724 -9.63 -19.35 0.56
CA CYS A 724 -10.90 -19.99 0.89
C CYS A 724 -11.77 -19.13 1.81
N LEU A 725 -11.18 -18.50 2.84
CA LEU A 725 -11.90 -17.59 3.72
C LEU A 725 -12.37 -16.35 2.97
N TRP A 726 -11.50 -15.75 2.15
CA TRP A 726 -11.85 -14.62 1.30
C TRP A 726 -13.03 -14.96 0.37
N HIS A 727 -12.98 -16.13 -0.29
CA HIS A 727 -14.05 -16.62 -1.15
C HIS A 727 -15.37 -16.80 -0.39
N ARG A 728 -15.31 -17.39 0.81
CA ARG A 728 -16.49 -17.54 1.67
C ARG A 728 -17.09 -16.20 2.12
N ILE A 729 -16.24 -15.18 2.32
CA ILE A 729 -16.70 -13.84 2.73
C ILE A 729 -17.30 -13.07 1.56
N TYR A 730 -16.58 -12.97 0.44
CA TYR A 730 -16.94 -12.05 -0.65
C TYR A 730 -17.80 -12.69 -1.74
N ILE A 731 -17.61 -13.98 -2.03
CA ILE A 731 -18.28 -14.70 -3.11
C ILE A 731 -19.49 -15.49 -2.59
N GLU A 732 -19.27 -16.36 -1.60
CA GLU A 732 -20.33 -17.19 -1.02
C GLU A 732 -21.21 -16.42 -0.05
N ARG A 733 -20.69 -15.36 0.60
CA ARG A 733 -21.34 -14.59 1.67
C ARG A 733 -21.77 -15.47 2.85
N ALA A 734 -20.97 -16.47 3.13
CA ALA A 734 -21.19 -17.39 4.24
C ALA A 734 -20.94 -16.74 5.61
N TYR A 735 -20.25 -15.60 5.64
CA TYR A 735 -20.00 -14.80 6.83
C TYR A 735 -20.42 -13.36 6.56
N ASP A 736 -21.09 -12.74 7.53
CA ASP A 736 -21.23 -11.29 7.61
C ASP A 736 -20.24 -10.76 8.67
N PRO A 737 -19.07 -10.28 8.26
CA PRO A 737 -18.04 -9.83 9.19
C PRO A 737 -18.42 -8.53 9.93
N ILE A 738 -19.48 -7.84 9.49
CA ILE A 738 -19.98 -6.60 10.12
C ILE A 738 -21.06 -6.92 11.15
N ALA A 739 -21.91 -7.92 10.90
CA ALA A 739 -23.05 -8.28 11.77
C ALA A 739 -22.65 -9.07 13.02
N LEU A 740 -21.47 -9.71 13.03
CA LEU A 740 -20.92 -10.35 14.22
C LEU A 740 -20.43 -9.25 15.17
N GLY A 741 -21.18 -8.96 16.21
CA GLY A 741 -20.78 -8.00 17.26
C GLY A 741 -19.43 -8.41 17.88
N TRP A 742 -18.38 -7.67 17.57
CA TRP A 742 -16.97 -8.00 17.80
C TRP A 742 -16.47 -7.77 19.23
N GLU A 743 -17.33 -7.63 20.22
CA GLU A 743 -16.88 -7.15 21.52
C GLU A 743 -16.21 -8.18 22.43
N ARG A 744 -16.30 -9.49 22.21
CA ARG A 744 -15.49 -10.54 22.92
C ARG A 744 -15.64 -11.89 22.24
N ALA A 745 -14.52 -12.60 22.08
CA ALA A 745 -14.55 -14.04 21.81
C ALA A 745 -15.34 -14.74 22.94
N PRO A 746 -16.34 -15.58 22.64
CA PRO A 746 -17.00 -16.33 23.69
C PRO A 746 -15.96 -17.22 24.37
N GLN A 747 -15.79 -17.08 25.69
CA GLN A 747 -15.01 -18.04 26.46
C GLN A 747 -15.64 -19.42 26.28
N GLY A 748 -14.93 -20.33 25.57
CA GLY A 748 -15.39 -21.70 25.37
C GLY A 748 -15.98 -22.04 24.00
N ALA A 749 -15.80 -21.22 22.96
CA ALA A 749 -16.13 -21.65 21.61
C ALA A 749 -15.19 -22.80 21.20
N ALA A 750 -15.70 -24.01 21.16
CA ALA A 750 -15.00 -25.16 20.56
C ALA A 750 -14.93 -24.94 19.04
N TRP A 751 -13.74 -24.93 18.48
CA TRP A 751 -13.45 -24.83 17.04
C TRP A 751 -13.76 -26.14 16.31
#